data_a17924fa5332d97135303711d9228c8f
#
_entry.id   a17924fa5332d97135303711d9228c8f
#
_cell.length_a   1.000
_cell.length_b   1.000
_cell.length_c   1.000
_cell.angle_alpha   90.00
_cell.angle_beta   90.00
_cell.angle_gamma   90.00
#
_symmetry.space_group_name_H-M   'P 1'
#
loop_
_entity.id
_entity.type
_entity.pdbx_description
1 polymer ?
#
loop_
_entity_poly.entity_id
_entity_poly.type
_entity_poly.pdbx_seq_one_letter_code
_entity_poly.pdbx_strand_id
1 'polypeptide(L)'
;MSADDLMYEGIEYLTEGNYTEALNYFEKSLEIDQNLPECNYYKGLTNQLLSKFEISLESFDIELSINQNHINSLIAKGTSLCLLSRKEEGINEYNKALEIEPNNSQALLNKSIALQDLNKTNEALECIDKLIDIDNNNYMPYLTKANLLAKNERYEDAIENYKLTLEKNNNSTQALYNMGICYINLKDYSKANKCFDDAILINPNLLEVYIGKAKIFEEEKNYNKAIELYNEIIPKFPYDDNILYKKGICLENMEQYNEALNNFEQALNINKSNIDSLYHKGYCNDIINKKEQALKCYNDVINCKNKNIDNKMREDCLVLKSKILLDEGKYNEALEGLNEALRLNQNNNNEYIYFYKGFIYNKKGEHQEAINNYLKSLEINDKDKIIYYNLGLAYLDINDLDQSLNYLNKSYDLDNTFYPALLKSGEVLLKLNKYDESITIFDKILNNEKDNALALLRKGDALFIKNNYKEALELYENVLRLNENNEEALIGAGICARKLLKLDEAINYYDKALKINNNNENTLYNKAIALSLKGNNQDSNDLLTKAKSIKDSEDILYAFELNNLNDKNYSKVNEIFDCFINENKQITNPGIYNIKAQSLYEEEKYEDALKYIEKALELNPNYNYAINTKANILDKMGKKDEALLLYQKVAEGKQDNIIFLLNYALSLLENKNKEKSKEIFEKVKSLYKQSQNNLFSESEIEFIEISLQKLEGKFNKMKK
;
A
#
# COMPACT_ATOMS: atom_id res chain seq x y z
N MET A 1 -67.58 49.66 -13.79
CA MET A 1 -66.32 49.80 -13.08
C MET A 1 -65.35 50.50 -14.00
N SER A 2 -64.70 51.57 -13.57
CA SER A 2 -63.65 52.23 -14.36
C SER A 2 -62.39 51.29 -14.38
N ALA A 3 -61.40 51.64 -15.23
CA ALA A 3 -60.13 50.91 -15.24
C ALA A 3 -59.44 51.04 -13.88
N ASP A 4 -59.48 52.20 -13.26
CA ASP A 4 -58.93 52.48 -11.92
C ASP A 4 -59.63 51.59 -10.85
N ASP A 5 -60.98 51.53 -10.85
CA ASP A 5 -61.71 50.72 -9.87
C ASP A 5 -61.29 49.26 -9.96
N LEU A 6 -61.11 48.68 -11.16
CA LEU A 6 -60.65 47.32 -11.36
C LEU A 6 -59.20 47.09 -10.91
N MET A 7 -58.32 48.08 -11.15
CA MET A 7 -56.94 48.03 -10.67
C MET A 7 -56.91 48.04 -9.13
N TYR A 8 -57.70 48.90 -8.46
CA TYR A 8 -57.77 48.89 -7.00
C TYR A 8 -58.30 47.60 -6.41
N GLU A 9 -59.34 46.99 -7.00
CA GLU A 9 -59.76 45.64 -6.60
C GLU A 9 -58.69 44.56 -6.81
N GLY A 10 -57.98 44.66 -7.93
CA GLY A 10 -56.80 43.80 -8.18
C GLY A 10 -55.74 43.95 -7.11
N ILE A 11 -55.43 45.17 -6.64
CA ILE A 11 -54.47 45.43 -5.55
C ILE A 11 -54.98 44.84 -4.23
N GLU A 12 -56.29 44.94 -3.95
CA GLU A 12 -56.87 44.33 -2.76
C GLU A 12 -56.69 42.82 -2.73
N TYR A 13 -57.01 42.10 -3.83
CA TYR A 13 -56.73 40.68 -3.97
C TYR A 13 -55.22 40.32 -3.89
N LEU A 14 -54.36 41.21 -4.42
CA LEU A 14 -52.94 41.01 -4.30
C LEU A 14 -52.48 41.06 -2.85
N THR A 15 -53.01 42.00 -2.05
CA THR A 15 -52.67 42.13 -0.62
C THR A 15 -53.24 40.99 0.22
N GLU A 16 -54.35 40.41 -0.20
CA GLU A 16 -54.91 39.20 0.42
C GLU A 16 -54.23 37.90 0.03
N GLY A 17 -53.27 37.95 -0.90
CA GLY A 17 -52.54 36.79 -1.41
C GLY A 17 -53.30 35.99 -2.46
N ASN A 18 -54.43 36.48 -2.98
CA ASN A 18 -55.18 35.83 -4.05
C ASN A 18 -54.67 36.28 -5.43
N TYR A 19 -53.48 35.80 -5.79
CA TYR A 19 -52.75 36.23 -6.99
C TYR A 19 -53.47 35.93 -8.30
N THR A 20 -54.28 34.87 -8.35
CA THR A 20 -55.02 34.52 -9.56
C THR A 20 -56.13 35.51 -9.87
N GLU A 21 -56.90 35.89 -8.86
CA GLU A 21 -57.93 36.92 -9.02
C GLU A 21 -57.34 38.30 -9.25
N ALA A 22 -56.24 38.65 -8.56
CA ALA A 22 -55.54 39.86 -8.77
C ALA A 22 -55.14 40.03 -10.26
N LEU A 23 -54.56 39.00 -10.90
CA LEU A 23 -54.23 39.03 -12.32
C LEU A 23 -55.45 39.24 -13.22
N ASN A 24 -56.57 38.56 -12.93
CA ASN A 24 -57.79 38.69 -13.68
C ASN A 24 -58.32 40.13 -13.66
N TYR A 25 -58.25 40.78 -12.49
CA TYR A 25 -58.65 42.17 -12.35
C TYR A 25 -57.67 43.16 -13.05
N PHE A 26 -56.37 42.95 -12.97
CA PHE A 26 -55.37 43.74 -13.70
C PHE A 26 -55.55 43.59 -15.22
N GLU A 27 -55.84 42.41 -15.72
CA GLU A 27 -56.08 42.18 -17.15
C GLU A 27 -57.34 42.89 -17.63
N LYS A 28 -58.45 42.79 -16.87
CA LYS A 28 -59.70 43.54 -17.18
C LYS A 28 -59.47 45.06 -17.12
N SER A 29 -58.70 45.53 -16.18
CA SER A 29 -58.34 46.92 -16.08
C SER A 29 -57.61 47.42 -17.32
N LEU A 30 -56.59 46.64 -17.78
CA LEU A 30 -55.79 46.92 -18.97
C LEU A 30 -56.55 46.72 -20.29
N GLU A 31 -57.64 45.94 -20.31
CA GLU A 31 -58.52 45.86 -21.47
C GLU A 31 -59.30 47.16 -21.68
N ILE A 32 -59.57 47.93 -20.60
CA ILE A 32 -60.26 49.22 -20.66
C ILE A 32 -59.28 50.34 -20.97
N ASP A 33 -58.13 50.35 -20.27
CA ASP A 33 -57.05 51.36 -20.49
C ASP A 33 -55.70 50.67 -20.47
N GLN A 34 -55.09 50.41 -21.65
CA GLN A 34 -53.80 49.70 -21.81
C GLN A 34 -52.63 50.51 -21.24
N ASN A 35 -52.77 51.80 -21.08
CA ASN A 35 -51.73 52.70 -20.55
C ASN A 35 -52.01 53.22 -19.14
N LEU A 36 -52.90 52.50 -18.42
CA LEU A 36 -53.20 52.88 -17.04
C LEU A 36 -51.93 52.86 -16.18
N PRO A 37 -51.53 54.00 -15.59
CA PRO A 37 -50.32 54.04 -14.78
C PRO A 37 -50.33 53.04 -13.64
N GLU A 38 -49.17 52.43 -13.36
CA GLU A 38 -48.92 51.44 -12.31
C GLU A 38 -49.62 50.03 -12.50
N CYS A 39 -50.62 49.90 -13.39
CA CYS A 39 -51.37 48.67 -13.52
C CYS A 39 -50.48 47.52 -14.03
N ASN A 40 -49.62 47.81 -15.01
CA ASN A 40 -48.63 46.83 -15.51
C ASN A 40 -47.56 46.53 -14.45
N TYR A 41 -47.21 47.47 -13.56
CA TYR A 41 -46.34 47.20 -12.44
C TYR A 41 -46.96 46.16 -11.47
N TYR A 42 -48.22 46.36 -11.03
CA TYR A 42 -48.89 45.41 -10.15
C TYR A 42 -49.13 44.04 -10.81
N LYS A 43 -49.44 44.03 -12.11
CA LYS A 43 -49.52 42.78 -12.90
C LYS A 43 -48.18 42.06 -12.92
N GLY A 44 -47.08 42.77 -13.17
CA GLY A 44 -45.72 42.24 -13.16
C GLY A 44 -45.33 41.72 -11.78
N LEU A 45 -45.61 42.46 -10.73
CA LEU A 45 -45.36 42.08 -9.34
C LEU A 45 -46.12 40.78 -8.97
N THR A 46 -47.39 40.67 -9.39
CA THR A 46 -48.20 39.46 -9.15
C THR A 46 -47.66 38.25 -9.88
N ASN A 47 -47.20 38.43 -11.12
CA ASN A 47 -46.52 37.34 -11.86
C ASN A 47 -45.19 36.93 -11.22
N GLN A 48 -44.45 37.90 -10.69
CA GLN A 48 -43.21 37.64 -9.96
C GLN A 48 -43.48 36.79 -8.70
N LEU A 49 -44.53 37.11 -7.93
CA LEU A 49 -44.97 36.34 -6.75
C LEU A 49 -45.43 34.92 -7.12
N LEU A 50 -45.98 34.73 -8.33
CA LEU A 50 -46.30 33.41 -8.89
C LEU A 50 -45.10 32.69 -9.52
N SER A 51 -43.90 33.22 -9.37
CA SER A 51 -42.65 32.73 -9.96
C SER A 51 -42.64 32.64 -11.51
N LYS A 52 -43.49 33.47 -12.16
CA LYS A 52 -43.58 33.59 -13.63
C LYS A 52 -42.69 34.76 -14.07
N PHE A 53 -41.36 34.61 -13.90
CA PHE A 53 -40.40 35.72 -13.99
C PHE A 53 -40.32 36.33 -15.42
N GLU A 54 -40.37 35.51 -16.46
CA GLU A 54 -40.34 35.99 -17.85
C GLU A 54 -41.57 36.85 -18.16
N ILE A 55 -42.77 36.42 -17.73
CA ILE A 55 -44.01 37.19 -17.93
C ILE A 55 -43.99 38.48 -17.08
N SER A 56 -43.38 38.42 -15.91
CA SER A 56 -43.22 39.64 -15.08
C SER A 56 -42.34 40.69 -15.77
N LEU A 57 -41.26 40.24 -16.49
CA LEU A 57 -40.40 41.18 -17.25
C LEU A 57 -41.17 41.91 -18.35
N GLU A 58 -42.02 41.20 -19.11
CA GLU A 58 -42.87 41.81 -20.14
C GLU A 58 -43.76 42.89 -19.55
N SER A 59 -44.38 42.63 -18.39
CA SER A 59 -45.24 43.60 -17.73
C SER A 59 -44.49 44.85 -17.23
N PHE A 60 -43.29 44.63 -16.66
CA PHE A 60 -42.44 45.76 -16.24
C PHE A 60 -41.91 46.57 -17.42
N ASP A 61 -41.61 45.93 -18.56
CA ASP A 61 -41.18 46.59 -19.78
C ASP A 61 -42.29 47.48 -20.36
N ILE A 62 -43.55 47.03 -20.30
CA ILE A 62 -44.70 47.84 -20.70
C ILE A 62 -44.85 49.04 -19.77
N GLU A 63 -44.81 48.88 -18.45
CA GLU A 63 -44.86 49.97 -17.50
C GLU A 63 -43.75 50.99 -17.73
N LEU A 64 -42.50 50.52 -17.94
CA LEU A 64 -41.37 51.40 -18.23
C LEU A 64 -41.45 52.10 -19.60
N SER A 65 -42.23 51.54 -20.53
CA SER A 65 -42.53 52.24 -21.79
C SER A 65 -43.52 53.42 -21.59
N ILE A 66 -44.39 53.30 -20.61
CA ILE A 66 -45.33 54.35 -20.21
C ILE A 66 -44.60 55.40 -19.35
N ASN A 67 -43.89 54.96 -18.34
CA ASN A 67 -43.15 55.81 -17.40
C ASN A 67 -41.70 55.26 -17.24
N GLN A 68 -40.76 55.79 -18.01
CA GLN A 68 -39.33 55.34 -18.01
C GLN A 68 -38.66 55.55 -16.64
N ASN A 69 -39.20 56.43 -15.81
CA ASN A 69 -38.63 56.72 -14.50
C ASN A 69 -39.39 56.02 -13.37
N HIS A 70 -40.19 55.00 -13.65
CA HIS A 70 -40.90 54.26 -12.61
C HIS A 70 -39.94 53.37 -11.80
N ILE A 71 -39.43 53.91 -10.70
CA ILE A 71 -38.38 53.32 -9.86
C ILE A 71 -38.74 51.91 -9.40
N ASN A 72 -39.99 51.70 -8.96
CA ASN A 72 -40.45 50.41 -8.46
C ASN A 72 -40.42 49.33 -9.56
N SER A 73 -40.76 49.68 -10.81
CA SER A 73 -40.68 48.76 -11.95
C SER A 73 -39.24 48.43 -12.30
N LEU A 74 -38.33 49.39 -12.24
CA LEU A 74 -36.90 49.15 -12.46
C LEU A 74 -36.34 48.16 -11.42
N ILE A 75 -36.69 48.38 -10.14
CA ILE A 75 -36.22 47.47 -9.06
C ILE A 75 -36.83 46.11 -9.19
N ALA A 76 -38.14 45.99 -9.44
CA ALA A 76 -38.82 44.69 -9.59
C ALA A 76 -38.34 43.93 -10.84
N LYS A 77 -38.12 44.64 -11.96
CA LYS A 77 -37.50 44.04 -13.16
C LYS A 77 -36.11 43.50 -12.89
N GLY A 78 -35.28 44.32 -12.21
CA GLY A 78 -33.94 43.90 -11.79
C GLY A 78 -33.98 42.62 -10.92
N THR A 79 -34.96 42.54 -10.02
CA THR A 79 -35.14 41.34 -9.18
C THR A 79 -35.56 40.11 -9.99
N SER A 80 -36.50 40.26 -10.95
CA SER A 80 -36.87 39.14 -11.83
C SER A 80 -35.71 38.67 -12.68
N LEU A 81 -34.87 39.57 -13.20
CA LEU A 81 -33.65 39.23 -13.94
C LEU A 81 -32.65 38.44 -13.10
N CYS A 82 -32.45 38.88 -11.85
CA CYS A 82 -31.56 38.16 -10.92
C CYS A 82 -32.06 36.74 -10.61
N LEU A 83 -33.38 36.56 -10.42
CA LEU A 83 -34.01 35.24 -10.21
C LEU A 83 -33.92 34.34 -11.42
N LEU A 84 -33.85 34.91 -12.63
CA LEU A 84 -33.56 34.21 -13.89
C LEU A 84 -32.04 33.97 -14.14
N SER A 85 -31.20 34.22 -13.14
CA SER A 85 -29.72 34.15 -13.25
C SER A 85 -29.09 35.15 -14.23
N ARG A 86 -29.82 36.19 -14.65
CA ARG A 86 -29.35 37.29 -15.52
C ARG A 86 -28.88 38.47 -14.66
N LYS A 87 -27.90 38.21 -13.77
CA LYS A 87 -27.53 39.09 -12.67
C LYS A 87 -26.95 40.42 -13.12
N GLU A 88 -26.11 40.44 -14.17
CA GLU A 88 -25.53 41.67 -14.73
C GLU A 88 -26.61 42.60 -15.27
N GLU A 89 -27.62 42.05 -15.95
CA GLU A 89 -28.74 42.81 -16.46
C GLU A 89 -29.61 43.37 -15.29
N GLY A 90 -29.81 42.55 -14.24
CA GLY A 90 -30.50 43.01 -13.03
C GLY A 90 -29.79 44.18 -12.37
N ILE A 91 -28.46 44.12 -12.24
CA ILE A 91 -27.65 45.22 -11.68
C ILE A 91 -27.80 46.50 -12.54
N ASN A 92 -27.89 46.39 -13.87
CA ASN A 92 -28.11 47.55 -14.72
C ASN A 92 -29.46 48.21 -14.47
N GLU A 93 -30.53 47.45 -14.24
CA GLU A 93 -31.83 48.03 -13.88
C GLU A 93 -31.79 48.69 -12.49
N TYR A 94 -31.09 48.12 -11.50
CA TYR A 94 -30.85 48.77 -10.20
C TYR A 94 -30.05 50.07 -10.35
N ASN A 95 -29.06 50.12 -11.25
CA ASN A 95 -28.30 51.34 -11.52
C ASN A 95 -29.19 52.45 -12.07
N LYS A 96 -30.09 52.13 -13.02
CA LYS A 96 -31.07 53.11 -13.55
C LYS A 96 -31.97 53.65 -12.42
N ALA A 97 -32.45 52.79 -11.53
CA ALA A 97 -33.24 53.21 -10.37
C ALA A 97 -32.43 54.15 -9.47
N LEU A 98 -31.14 53.85 -9.25
CA LEU A 98 -30.25 54.68 -8.44
C LEU A 98 -29.76 55.95 -9.11
N GLU A 99 -29.81 56.04 -10.44
CA GLU A 99 -29.62 57.30 -11.19
C GLU A 99 -30.76 58.27 -10.95
N ILE A 100 -31.98 57.75 -10.78
CA ILE A 100 -33.17 58.56 -10.48
C ILE A 100 -33.23 58.89 -9.00
N GLU A 101 -33.05 57.95 -8.13
CA GLU A 101 -33.04 58.04 -6.68
C GLU A 101 -31.81 57.49 -6.06
N PRO A 102 -30.71 58.24 -5.90
CA PRO A 102 -29.40 57.67 -5.44
C PRO A 102 -29.44 57.05 -4.05
N ASN A 103 -30.41 57.40 -3.23
CA ASN A 103 -30.55 56.87 -1.87
C ASN A 103 -31.70 55.88 -1.72
N ASN A 104 -32.13 55.24 -2.81
CA ASN A 104 -33.16 54.24 -2.71
C ASN A 104 -32.63 52.96 -2.03
N SER A 105 -33.06 52.74 -0.80
CA SER A 105 -32.57 51.65 0.05
C SER A 105 -32.84 50.25 -0.54
N GLN A 106 -34.00 50.08 -1.21
CA GLN A 106 -34.36 48.78 -1.80
C GLN A 106 -33.46 48.45 -3.01
N ALA A 107 -33.20 49.45 -3.86
CA ALA A 107 -32.32 49.31 -5.01
C ALA A 107 -30.87 48.99 -4.57
N LEU A 108 -30.35 49.71 -3.56
CA LEU A 108 -29.03 49.49 -2.99
C LEU A 108 -28.89 48.07 -2.39
N LEU A 109 -29.91 47.65 -1.63
CA LEU A 109 -29.92 46.31 -1.00
C LEU A 109 -29.93 45.21 -2.06
N ASN A 110 -30.85 45.25 -3.02
CA ASN A 110 -30.97 44.23 -4.07
C ASN A 110 -29.73 44.20 -4.95
N LYS A 111 -29.15 45.37 -5.27
CA LYS A 111 -27.90 45.49 -5.99
C LYS A 111 -26.75 44.83 -5.22
N SER A 112 -26.68 45.07 -3.90
CA SER A 112 -25.60 44.45 -3.08
C SER A 112 -25.68 42.92 -3.06
N ILE A 113 -26.88 42.36 -3.01
CA ILE A 113 -27.12 40.91 -3.06
C ILE A 113 -26.69 40.36 -4.43
N ALA A 114 -27.09 41.01 -5.52
CA ALA A 114 -26.73 40.60 -6.87
C ALA A 114 -25.20 40.63 -7.12
N LEU A 115 -24.52 41.67 -6.60
CA LEU A 115 -23.07 41.83 -6.65
C LEU A 115 -22.34 40.74 -5.83
N GLN A 116 -22.89 40.43 -4.64
CA GLN A 116 -22.36 39.32 -3.82
C GLN A 116 -22.40 37.97 -4.55
N ASP A 117 -23.50 37.71 -5.25
CA ASP A 117 -23.69 36.51 -6.02
C ASP A 117 -22.72 36.39 -7.23
N LEU A 118 -22.24 37.54 -7.72
CA LEU A 118 -21.21 37.63 -8.76
C LEU A 118 -19.78 37.69 -8.18
N ASN A 119 -19.61 37.49 -6.87
CA ASN A 119 -18.35 37.63 -6.13
C ASN A 119 -17.68 39.02 -6.26
N LYS A 120 -18.44 40.06 -6.55
CA LYS A 120 -17.99 41.44 -6.60
C LYS A 120 -18.11 42.12 -5.22
N THR A 121 -17.32 41.55 -4.27
CA THR A 121 -17.41 41.87 -2.83
C THR A 121 -17.24 43.36 -2.54
N ASN A 122 -16.28 44.06 -3.15
CA ASN A 122 -16.01 45.47 -2.87
C ASN A 122 -17.16 46.37 -3.31
N GLU A 123 -17.70 46.16 -4.51
CA GLU A 123 -18.86 46.93 -5.02
C GLU A 123 -20.12 46.66 -4.17
N ALA A 124 -20.31 45.43 -3.67
CA ALA A 124 -21.40 45.12 -2.74
C ALA A 124 -21.24 45.85 -1.42
N LEU A 125 -20.03 45.91 -0.85
CA LEU A 125 -19.75 46.68 0.39
C LEU A 125 -20.02 48.16 0.21
N GLU A 126 -19.65 48.76 -0.92
CA GLU A 126 -19.97 50.18 -1.22
C GLU A 126 -21.48 50.45 -1.21
N CYS A 127 -22.31 49.55 -1.73
CA CYS A 127 -23.75 49.68 -1.67
C CYS A 127 -24.27 49.59 -0.22
N ILE A 128 -23.73 48.71 0.59
CA ILE A 128 -24.12 48.54 1.99
C ILE A 128 -23.67 49.74 2.82
N ASP A 129 -22.47 50.29 2.56
CA ASP A 129 -21.99 51.50 3.25
C ASP A 129 -22.92 52.70 3.00
N LYS A 130 -23.39 52.86 1.77
CA LYS A 130 -24.42 53.88 1.47
C LYS A 130 -25.73 53.66 2.25
N LEU A 131 -26.15 52.37 2.42
CA LEU A 131 -27.32 52.04 3.23
C LEU A 131 -27.13 52.45 4.70
N ILE A 132 -25.92 52.26 5.23
CA ILE A 132 -25.58 52.70 6.59
C ILE A 132 -25.60 54.20 6.71
N ASP A 133 -25.09 54.94 5.71
CA ASP A 133 -25.09 56.40 5.67
C ASP A 133 -26.51 56.97 5.61
N ILE A 134 -27.45 56.28 4.93
CA ILE A 134 -28.86 56.69 4.84
C ILE A 134 -29.58 56.52 6.19
N ASP A 135 -29.39 55.41 6.87
CA ASP A 135 -29.97 55.11 8.17
C ASP A 135 -29.00 54.33 9.06
N ASN A 136 -28.22 55.06 9.85
CA ASN A 136 -27.22 54.47 10.74
C ASN A 136 -27.85 53.84 12.00
N ASN A 137 -29.16 53.94 12.23
CA ASN A 137 -29.87 53.29 13.33
C ASN A 137 -30.44 51.93 12.94
N ASN A 138 -30.55 51.65 11.65
CA ASN A 138 -31.00 50.36 11.17
C ASN A 138 -29.89 49.29 11.31
N TYR A 139 -30.17 48.24 12.05
CA TYR A 139 -29.20 47.16 12.29
C TYR A 139 -28.97 46.24 11.06
N MET A 140 -29.94 46.17 10.13
CA MET A 140 -29.91 45.22 9.00
C MET A 140 -28.73 45.45 8.04
N PRO A 141 -28.38 46.71 7.62
CA PRO A 141 -27.20 46.94 6.81
C PRO A 141 -25.89 46.44 7.47
N TYR A 142 -25.71 46.67 8.79
CA TYR A 142 -24.55 46.19 9.54
C TYR A 142 -24.50 44.66 9.57
N LEU A 143 -25.65 43.99 9.78
CA LEU A 143 -25.75 42.53 9.74
C LEU A 143 -25.39 41.98 8.35
N THR A 144 -25.90 42.62 7.29
CA THR A 144 -25.62 42.24 5.91
C THR A 144 -24.15 42.44 5.57
N LYS A 145 -23.54 43.56 6.01
CA LYS A 145 -22.10 43.80 5.85
C LYS A 145 -21.27 42.76 6.56
N ALA A 146 -21.62 42.44 7.80
CA ALA A 146 -20.93 41.44 8.59
C ALA A 146 -20.99 40.04 7.95
N ASN A 147 -22.17 39.64 7.47
CA ASN A 147 -22.35 38.36 6.78
C ASN A 147 -21.50 38.27 5.49
N LEU A 148 -21.45 39.36 4.71
CA LEU A 148 -20.65 39.43 3.49
C LEU A 148 -19.15 39.36 3.79
N LEU A 149 -18.69 40.06 4.83
CA LEU A 149 -17.29 40.01 5.28
C LEU A 149 -16.91 38.63 5.78
N ALA A 150 -17.77 37.99 6.59
CA ALA A 150 -17.56 36.63 7.10
C ALA A 150 -17.47 35.58 5.96
N LYS A 151 -18.34 35.70 4.94
CA LYS A 151 -18.31 34.83 3.75
C LYS A 151 -16.99 34.95 2.96
N ASN A 152 -16.36 36.14 3.01
CA ASN A 152 -15.06 36.40 2.37
C ASN A 152 -13.88 36.26 3.35
N GLU A 153 -14.05 35.52 4.44
CA GLU A 153 -13.02 35.16 5.44
C GLU A 153 -12.40 36.39 6.17
N ARG A 154 -13.03 37.57 6.08
CA ARG A 154 -12.64 38.79 6.80
C ARG A 154 -13.29 38.79 8.18
N TYR A 155 -12.91 37.86 9.03
CA TYR A 155 -13.61 37.57 10.29
C TYR A 155 -13.52 38.69 11.31
N GLU A 156 -12.38 39.37 11.42
CA GLU A 156 -12.22 40.50 12.35
C GLU A 156 -13.16 41.67 11.99
N ASP A 157 -13.18 42.04 10.70
CA ASP A 157 -14.05 43.09 10.22
C ASP A 157 -15.54 42.70 10.36
N ALA A 158 -15.87 41.44 10.13
CA ALA A 158 -17.21 40.90 10.33
C ALA A 158 -17.64 41.02 11.80
N ILE A 159 -16.78 40.67 12.75
CA ILE A 159 -17.04 40.77 14.19
C ILE A 159 -17.33 42.21 14.61
N GLU A 160 -16.59 43.18 14.08
CA GLU A 160 -16.89 44.60 14.35
C GLU A 160 -18.31 44.98 13.92
N ASN A 161 -18.70 44.57 12.71
CA ASN A 161 -20.05 44.89 12.20
C ASN A 161 -21.15 44.09 12.91
N TYR A 162 -20.88 42.86 13.38
CA TYR A 162 -21.81 42.14 14.27
C TYR A 162 -21.98 42.86 15.61
N LYS A 163 -20.93 43.44 16.19
CA LYS A 163 -21.03 44.23 17.42
C LYS A 163 -21.89 45.46 17.19
N LEU A 164 -21.69 46.19 16.07
CA LEU A 164 -22.55 47.33 15.70
C LEU A 164 -24.01 46.90 15.50
N THR A 165 -24.24 45.73 14.91
CA THR A 165 -25.58 45.13 14.80
C THR A 165 -26.20 44.94 16.19
N LEU A 166 -25.44 44.39 17.16
CA LEU A 166 -25.92 44.16 18.53
C LEU A 166 -26.10 45.43 19.33
N GLU A 167 -25.34 46.47 19.05
CA GLU A 167 -25.59 47.81 19.64
C GLU A 167 -26.94 48.42 19.22
N LYS A 168 -27.37 48.14 17.98
CA LYS A 168 -28.66 48.63 17.46
C LYS A 168 -29.80 47.64 17.75
N ASN A 169 -29.55 46.37 17.79
CA ASN A 169 -30.49 45.30 18.14
C ASN A 169 -29.82 44.24 19.01
N ASN A 170 -29.90 44.42 20.33
CA ASN A 170 -29.26 43.54 21.30
C ASN A 170 -29.85 42.09 21.34
N ASN A 171 -31.01 41.88 20.70
CA ASN A 171 -31.68 40.58 20.64
C ASN A 171 -31.44 39.82 19.32
N SER A 172 -30.47 40.27 18.50
CA SER A 172 -30.15 39.58 17.25
C SER A 172 -29.40 38.28 17.50
N THR A 173 -30.14 37.19 17.64
CA THR A 173 -29.54 35.81 17.78
C THR A 173 -28.72 35.42 16.57
N GLN A 174 -29.08 35.89 15.37
CA GLN A 174 -28.34 35.67 14.15
C GLN A 174 -26.96 36.33 14.18
N ALA A 175 -26.89 37.59 14.67
CA ALA A 175 -25.59 38.26 14.82
C ALA A 175 -24.70 37.56 15.84
N LEU A 176 -25.26 37.15 16.98
CA LEU A 176 -24.53 36.42 18.01
C LEU A 176 -24.01 35.07 17.47
N TYR A 177 -24.87 34.31 16.80
CA TYR A 177 -24.50 33.04 16.21
C TYR A 177 -23.36 33.17 15.19
N ASN A 178 -23.54 34.06 14.19
CA ASN A 178 -22.55 34.27 13.14
C ASN A 178 -21.24 34.87 13.69
N MET A 179 -21.29 35.72 14.70
CA MET A 179 -20.12 36.23 15.41
C MET A 179 -19.39 35.11 16.14
N GLY A 180 -20.12 34.17 16.76
CA GLY A 180 -19.56 32.97 17.35
C GLY A 180 -18.82 32.09 16.34
N ILE A 181 -19.41 31.91 15.15
CA ILE A 181 -18.74 31.15 14.04
C ILE A 181 -17.46 31.87 13.59
N CYS A 182 -17.45 33.21 13.48
CA CYS A 182 -16.24 33.97 13.16
C CYS A 182 -15.15 33.74 14.22
N TYR A 183 -15.51 33.75 15.52
CA TYR A 183 -14.56 33.46 16.59
C TYR A 183 -14.01 31.98 16.54
N ILE A 184 -14.82 31.00 16.13
CA ILE A 184 -14.34 29.63 15.90
C ILE A 184 -13.25 29.61 14.82
N ASN A 185 -13.49 30.32 13.69
CA ASN A 185 -12.51 30.36 12.60
C ASN A 185 -11.21 31.07 13.02
N LEU A 186 -11.30 32.05 13.91
CA LEU A 186 -10.15 32.70 14.55
C LEU A 186 -9.56 31.92 15.72
N LYS A 187 -10.11 30.76 16.06
CA LYS A 187 -9.72 29.88 17.18
C LYS A 187 -9.86 30.54 18.56
N ASP A 188 -10.65 31.58 18.69
CA ASP A 188 -11.00 32.21 19.98
C ASP A 188 -12.27 31.52 20.54
N TYR A 189 -12.11 30.29 20.99
CA TYR A 189 -13.21 29.44 21.48
C TYR A 189 -13.92 30.03 22.72
N SER A 190 -13.20 30.80 23.53
CA SER A 190 -13.77 31.45 24.71
C SER A 190 -14.81 32.48 24.34
N LYS A 191 -14.50 33.38 23.38
CA LYS A 191 -15.46 34.38 22.90
C LYS A 191 -16.59 33.76 22.08
N ALA A 192 -16.29 32.73 21.28
CA ALA A 192 -17.29 31.95 20.55
C ALA A 192 -18.34 31.37 21.51
N ASN A 193 -17.89 30.72 22.58
CA ASN A 193 -18.78 30.10 23.56
C ASN A 193 -19.68 31.16 24.24
N LYS A 194 -19.11 32.34 24.60
CA LYS A 194 -19.89 33.43 25.16
C LYS A 194 -21.00 33.92 24.21
N CYS A 195 -20.68 34.06 22.90
CA CYS A 195 -21.68 34.47 21.91
C CYS A 195 -22.81 33.44 21.81
N PHE A 196 -22.51 32.15 21.87
CA PHE A 196 -23.52 31.11 21.83
C PHE A 196 -24.36 31.07 23.12
N ASP A 197 -23.72 31.24 24.28
CA ASP A 197 -24.44 31.33 25.55
C ASP A 197 -25.42 32.51 25.56
N ASP A 198 -24.98 33.70 25.11
CA ASP A 198 -25.84 34.89 24.97
C ASP A 198 -27.00 34.63 23.98
N ALA A 199 -26.75 33.92 22.86
CA ALA A 199 -27.80 33.56 21.91
C ALA A 199 -28.83 32.56 22.49
N ILE A 200 -28.39 31.58 23.29
CA ILE A 200 -29.26 30.61 23.97
C ILE A 200 -30.13 31.32 25.01
N LEU A 201 -29.61 32.33 25.71
CA LEU A 201 -30.40 33.12 26.67
C LEU A 201 -31.54 33.86 26.00
N ILE A 202 -31.35 34.33 24.76
CA ILE A 202 -32.38 35.03 23.99
C ILE A 202 -33.39 34.03 23.39
N ASN A 203 -32.90 32.99 22.77
CA ASN A 203 -33.72 31.96 22.15
C ASN A 203 -33.20 30.53 22.46
N PRO A 204 -33.76 29.86 23.49
CA PRO A 204 -33.34 28.51 23.88
C PRO A 204 -33.69 27.41 22.87
N ASN A 205 -34.49 27.70 21.86
CA ASN A 205 -34.94 26.73 20.85
C ASN A 205 -34.19 26.87 19.51
N LEU A 206 -33.08 27.55 19.48
CA LEU A 206 -32.28 27.74 18.26
C LEU A 206 -31.23 26.64 18.18
N LEU A 207 -31.52 25.60 17.41
CA LEU A 207 -30.68 24.42 17.26
C LEU A 207 -29.26 24.75 16.77
N GLU A 208 -29.14 25.66 15.81
CA GLU A 208 -27.86 26.02 15.18
C GLU A 208 -26.83 26.49 16.20
N VAL A 209 -27.30 27.18 17.27
CA VAL A 209 -26.42 27.68 18.34
C VAL A 209 -25.81 26.53 19.16
N TYR A 210 -26.61 25.51 19.47
CA TYR A 210 -26.11 24.32 20.17
C TYR A 210 -25.13 23.53 19.31
N ILE A 211 -25.41 23.41 18.02
CA ILE A 211 -24.48 22.78 17.06
C ILE A 211 -23.18 23.60 16.98
N GLY A 212 -23.29 24.94 16.94
CA GLY A 212 -22.12 25.82 16.96
C GLY A 212 -21.28 25.65 18.23
N LYS A 213 -21.94 25.48 19.39
CA LYS A 213 -21.26 25.23 20.66
C LYS A 213 -20.61 23.86 20.70
N ALA A 214 -21.28 22.83 20.17
CA ALA A 214 -20.69 21.49 20.04
C ALA A 214 -19.46 21.48 19.13
N LYS A 215 -19.48 22.28 18.05
CA LYS A 215 -18.36 22.43 17.13
C LYS A 215 -17.08 22.93 17.81
N ILE A 216 -17.18 23.76 18.85
CA ILE A 216 -16.02 24.19 19.64
C ILE A 216 -15.32 22.95 20.24
N PHE A 217 -16.09 22.08 20.86
CA PHE A 217 -15.54 20.86 21.47
C PHE A 217 -14.98 19.88 20.41
N GLU A 218 -15.59 19.82 19.23
CA GLU A 218 -15.09 19.03 18.08
C GLU A 218 -13.74 19.56 17.60
N GLU A 219 -13.57 20.88 17.44
CA GLU A 219 -12.31 21.53 17.05
C GLU A 219 -11.21 21.34 18.10
N GLU A 220 -11.58 21.34 19.39
CA GLU A 220 -10.68 21.04 20.49
C GLU A 220 -10.39 19.52 20.62
N LYS A 221 -10.98 18.67 19.76
CA LYS A 221 -10.95 17.21 19.83
C LYS A 221 -11.48 16.64 21.16
N ASN A 222 -12.28 17.40 21.87
CA ASN A 222 -12.92 16.99 23.12
C ASN A 222 -14.28 16.35 22.82
N TYR A 223 -14.25 15.24 22.13
CA TYR A 223 -15.45 14.55 21.64
C TYR A 223 -16.41 14.14 22.76
N ASN A 224 -15.90 13.82 23.97
CA ASN A 224 -16.75 13.49 25.12
C ASN A 224 -17.70 14.64 25.47
N LYS A 225 -17.19 15.88 25.56
CA LYS A 225 -18.04 17.05 25.86
C LYS A 225 -19.01 17.37 24.72
N ALA A 226 -18.59 17.17 23.47
CA ALA A 226 -19.49 17.31 22.32
C ALA A 226 -20.65 16.31 22.43
N ILE A 227 -20.36 15.04 22.75
CA ILE A 227 -21.36 13.96 22.93
C ILE A 227 -22.30 14.25 24.10
N GLU A 228 -21.77 14.74 25.24
CA GLU A 228 -22.60 15.16 26.38
C GLU A 228 -23.61 16.24 25.96
N LEU A 229 -23.15 17.25 25.22
CA LEU A 229 -24.02 18.32 24.72
C LEU A 229 -25.06 17.77 23.72
N TYR A 230 -24.65 16.88 22.80
CA TYR A 230 -25.61 16.23 21.88
C TYR A 230 -26.65 15.41 22.62
N ASN A 231 -26.27 14.70 23.69
CA ASN A 231 -27.20 13.97 24.55
C ASN A 231 -28.22 14.90 25.25
N GLU A 232 -27.81 16.10 25.63
CA GLU A 232 -28.67 17.11 26.24
C GLU A 232 -29.71 17.66 25.24
N ILE A 233 -29.32 17.88 23.99
CA ILE A 233 -30.16 18.52 22.99
C ILE A 233 -31.05 17.56 22.21
N ILE A 234 -30.69 16.29 22.06
CA ILE A 234 -31.52 15.28 21.35
C ILE A 234 -32.97 15.25 21.87
N PRO A 235 -33.27 15.27 23.18
CA PRO A 235 -34.65 15.32 23.67
C PRO A 235 -35.41 16.59 23.31
N LYS A 236 -34.70 17.71 23.06
CA LYS A 236 -35.30 18.98 22.66
C LYS A 236 -35.63 19.02 21.17
N PHE A 237 -34.84 18.29 20.35
CA PHE A 237 -34.96 18.22 18.89
C PHE A 237 -35.02 16.77 18.39
N PRO A 238 -36.07 16.00 18.76
CA PRO A 238 -36.07 14.53 18.55
C PRO A 238 -36.21 14.10 17.09
N TYR A 239 -36.53 15.00 16.18
CA TYR A 239 -36.73 14.72 14.75
C TYR A 239 -35.61 15.28 13.88
N ASP A 240 -34.52 15.74 14.46
CA ASP A 240 -33.37 16.22 13.72
C ASP A 240 -32.32 15.12 13.56
N ASP A 241 -32.18 14.62 12.34
CA ASP A 241 -31.22 13.58 11.99
C ASP A 241 -29.77 14.05 12.04
N ASN A 242 -29.52 15.37 11.86
CA ASN A 242 -28.17 15.93 11.83
C ASN A 242 -27.48 15.88 13.21
N ILE A 243 -28.22 16.03 14.31
CA ILE A 243 -27.65 15.90 15.67
C ILE A 243 -27.11 14.48 15.90
N LEU A 244 -27.90 13.47 15.53
CA LEU A 244 -27.52 12.07 15.66
C LEU A 244 -26.33 11.73 14.75
N TYR A 245 -26.33 12.27 13.53
CA TYR A 245 -25.20 12.17 12.61
C TYR A 245 -23.92 12.73 13.24
N LYS A 246 -23.96 14.00 13.72
CA LYS A 246 -22.79 14.64 14.34
C LYS A 246 -22.28 13.91 15.58
N LYS A 247 -23.21 13.44 16.43
CA LYS A 247 -22.83 12.58 17.56
C LYS A 247 -22.17 11.28 17.09
N GLY A 248 -22.68 10.68 16.00
CA GLY A 248 -22.07 9.51 15.37
C GLY A 248 -20.64 9.77 14.91
N ILE A 249 -20.37 10.93 14.29
CA ILE A 249 -19.02 11.35 13.89
C ILE A 249 -18.08 11.50 15.09
N CYS A 250 -18.56 12.10 16.20
CA CYS A 250 -17.74 12.20 17.42
C CYS A 250 -17.36 10.81 17.95
N LEU A 251 -18.29 9.86 17.96
CA LEU A 251 -18.06 8.49 18.39
C LEU A 251 -17.12 7.73 17.43
N GLU A 252 -17.24 7.96 16.14
CA GLU A 252 -16.34 7.42 15.11
C GLU A 252 -14.90 7.91 15.31
N ASN A 253 -14.71 9.21 15.58
CA ASN A 253 -13.40 9.79 15.89
C ASN A 253 -12.80 9.27 17.21
N MET A 254 -13.62 8.74 18.12
CA MET A 254 -13.20 8.03 19.34
C MET A 254 -13.04 6.52 19.12
N GLU A 255 -13.13 6.03 17.90
CA GLU A 255 -13.06 4.61 17.53
C GLU A 255 -14.18 3.75 18.16
N GLN A 256 -15.24 4.38 18.66
CA GLN A 256 -16.42 3.71 19.23
C GLN A 256 -17.43 3.34 18.13
N TYR A 257 -16.99 2.54 17.18
CA TYR A 257 -17.71 2.26 15.92
C TYR A 257 -19.10 1.63 16.12
N ASN A 258 -19.31 0.77 17.13
CA ASN A 258 -20.62 0.16 17.37
C ASN A 258 -21.66 1.20 17.88
N GLU A 259 -21.23 2.15 18.72
CA GLU A 259 -22.08 3.23 19.19
C GLU A 259 -22.36 4.25 18.09
N ALA A 260 -21.33 4.57 17.27
CA ALA A 260 -21.48 5.40 16.09
C ALA A 260 -22.53 4.82 15.13
N LEU A 261 -22.45 3.52 14.82
CA LEU A 261 -23.43 2.80 13.99
C LEU A 261 -24.87 2.95 14.50
N ASN A 262 -25.09 2.82 15.81
CA ASN A 262 -26.42 2.99 16.38
C ASN A 262 -26.96 4.42 16.16
N ASN A 263 -26.10 5.43 16.27
CA ASN A 263 -26.50 6.82 16.04
C ASN A 263 -26.76 7.10 14.54
N PHE A 264 -25.95 6.57 13.63
CA PHE A 264 -26.22 6.67 12.20
C PHE A 264 -27.50 5.93 11.79
N GLU A 265 -27.80 4.79 12.41
CA GLU A 265 -29.07 4.08 12.17
C GLU A 265 -30.28 4.88 12.66
N GLN A 266 -30.19 5.51 13.84
CA GLN A 266 -31.25 6.38 14.32
C GLN A 266 -31.45 7.60 13.41
N ALA A 267 -30.37 8.23 12.94
CA ALA A 267 -30.43 9.33 11.96
C ALA A 267 -31.15 8.87 10.67
N LEU A 268 -30.80 7.69 10.15
CA LEU A 268 -31.44 7.11 8.96
C LEU A 268 -32.90 6.67 9.17
N ASN A 269 -33.32 6.37 10.40
CA ASN A 269 -34.70 6.10 10.73
C ASN A 269 -35.55 7.38 10.67
N ILE A 270 -34.97 8.55 11.03
CA ILE A 270 -35.62 9.86 10.93
C ILE A 270 -35.60 10.29 9.46
N ASN A 271 -34.47 10.27 8.82
CA ASN A 271 -34.27 10.71 7.44
C ASN A 271 -33.52 9.64 6.62
N LYS A 272 -34.27 8.82 5.91
CA LYS A 272 -33.72 7.77 5.04
C LYS A 272 -32.82 8.29 3.91
N SER A 273 -32.90 9.58 3.62
CA SER A 273 -32.12 10.25 2.57
C SER A 273 -30.87 10.93 3.13
N ASN A 274 -30.53 10.72 4.40
CA ASN A 274 -29.28 11.23 4.98
C ASN A 274 -28.09 10.41 4.44
N ILE A 275 -27.51 10.93 3.36
CA ILE A 275 -26.43 10.26 2.63
C ILE A 275 -25.15 10.21 3.47
N ASP A 276 -24.85 11.26 4.22
CA ASP A 276 -23.68 11.34 5.10
C ASP A 276 -23.72 10.23 6.16
N SER A 277 -24.87 10.05 6.81
CA SER A 277 -25.07 8.94 7.76
C SER A 277 -24.92 7.58 7.11
N LEU A 278 -25.34 7.43 5.86
CA LEU A 278 -25.24 6.17 5.12
C LEU A 278 -23.78 5.86 4.76
N TYR A 279 -23.02 6.88 4.34
CA TYR A 279 -21.59 6.78 4.06
C TYR A 279 -20.79 6.35 5.30
N HIS A 280 -20.95 7.09 6.41
CA HIS A 280 -20.23 6.80 7.65
C HIS A 280 -20.67 5.47 8.30
N LYS A 281 -21.94 5.08 8.14
CA LYS A 281 -22.40 3.73 8.51
C LYS A 281 -21.66 2.66 7.71
N GLY A 282 -21.45 2.87 6.41
CA GLY A 282 -20.65 2.00 5.56
C GLY A 282 -19.22 1.89 6.05
N TYR A 283 -18.60 3.03 6.33
CA TYR A 283 -17.23 3.12 6.84
C TYR A 283 -17.04 2.39 8.18
N CYS A 284 -17.91 2.65 9.17
CA CYS A 284 -17.87 1.95 10.45
C CYS A 284 -18.03 0.43 10.30
N ASN A 285 -18.94 -0.02 9.42
CA ASN A 285 -19.11 -1.45 9.14
C ASN A 285 -17.86 -2.08 8.51
N ASP A 286 -17.16 -1.37 7.62
CA ASP A 286 -15.88 -1.85 7.03
C ASP A 286 -14.83 -2.04 8.12
N ILE A 287 -14.65 -1.04 9.00
CA ILE A 287 -13.66 -1.08 10.08
C ILE A 287 -13.90 -2.25 11.05
N ILE A 288 -15.16 -2.52 11.40
CA ILE A 288 -15.49 -3.66 12.29
C ILE A 288 -15.67 -4.99 11.54
N ASN A 289 -15.19 -5.05 10.28
CA ASN A 289 -15.18 -6.22 9.41
C ASN A 289 -16.56 -6.80 9.05
N LYS A 290 -17.61 -5.98 9.04
CA LYS A 290 -18.95 -6.32 8.55
C LYS A 290 -19.07 -5.97 7.06
N LYS A 291 -18.27 -6.62 6.24
CA LYS A 291 -18.07 -6.28 4.81
C LYS A 291 -19.35 -6.24 3.99
N GLU A 292 -20.26 -7.19 4.17
CA GLU A 292 -21.54 -7.21 3.44
C GLU A 292 -22.41 -5.99 3.74
N GLN A 293 -22.46 -5.56 5.01
CA GLN A 293 -23.22 -4.38 5.43
C GLN A 293 -22.58 -3.09 4.91
N ALA A 294 -21.24 -3.02 4.91
CA ALA A 294 -20.51 -1.91 4.33
C ALA A 294 -20.79 -1.78 2.82
N LEU A 295 -20.69 -2.88 2.07
CA LEU A 295 -20.97 -2.92 0.63
C LEU A 295 -22.41 -2.48 0.31
N LYS A 296 -23.39 -2.88 1.15
CA LYS A 296 -24.77 -2.44 0.99
C LYS A 296 -24.87 -0.92 1.14
N CYS A 297 -24.30 -0.34 2.18
CA CYS A 297 -24.33 1.10 2.41
C CYS A 297 -23.67 1.87 1.27
N TYR A 298 -22.49 1.46 0.82
CA TYR A 298 -21.80 2.10 -0.30
C TYR A 298 -22.61 2.00 -1.61
N ASN A 299 -23.21 0.84 -1.89
CA ASN A 299 -24.09 0.70 -3.06
C ASN A 299 -25.32 1.61 -2.98
N ASP A 300 -25.90 1.78 -1.80
CA ASP A 300 -27.06 2.66 -1.60
C ASP A 300 -26.66 4.13 -1.86
N VAL A 301 -25.46 4.56 -1.45
CA VAL A 301 -24.93 5.90 -1.76
C VAL A 301 -24.67 6.05 -3.26
N ILE A 302 -23.98 5.09 -3.90
CA ILE A 302 -23.63 5.12 -5.33
C ILE A 302 -24.89 5.22 -6.20
N ASN A 303 -25.93 4.43 -5.88
CA ASN A 303 -27.16 4.33 -6.66
C ASN A 303 -28.21 5.43 -6.33
N CYS A 304 -27.94 6.29 -5.36
CA CYS A 304 -28.88 7.34 -5.00
C CYS A 304 -29.08 8.34 -6.14
N LYS A 305 -30.34 8.55 -6.53
CA LYS A 305 -30.75 9.46 -7.64
C LYS A 305 -30.76 10.92 -7.27
N ASN A 306 -30.42 11.28 -6.03
CA ASN A 306 -30.40 12.67 -5.60
C ASN A 306 -29.31 13.46 -6.38
N LYS A 307 -29.75 14.50 -7.11
CA LYS A 307 -28.85 15.35 -7.91
C LYS A 307 -27.86 16.17 -7.06
N ASN A 308 -28.11 16.30 -5.76
CA ASN A 308 -27.30 17.08 -4.84
C ASN A 308 -26.16 16.28 -4.18
N ILE A 309 -26.00 14.98 -4.53
CA ILE A 309 -24.86 14.20 -4.03
C ILE A 309 -23.61 14.64 -4.77
N ASP A 310 -22.59 15.03 -3.99
CA ASP A 310 -21.27 15.34 -4.52
C ASP A 310 -20.67 14.11 -5.23
N ASN A 311 -20.16 14.34 -6.43
CA ASN A 311 -19.43 13.30 -7.18
C ASN A 311 -18.25 12.75 -6.39
N LYS A 312 -17.66 13.56 -5.50
CA LYS A 312 -16.57 13.14 -4.63
C LYS A 312 -17.01 12.04 -3.66
N MET A 313 -18.15 12.16 -3.02
CA MET A 313 -18.67 11.12 -2.10
C MET A 313 -18.95 9.80 -2.84
N ARG A 314 -19.49 9.88 -4.07
CA ARG A 314 -19.70 8.69 -4.90
C ARG A 314 -18.37 8.02 -5.28
N GLU A 315 -17.39 8.82 -5.65
CA GLU A 315 -16.03 8.37 -5.93
C GLU A 315 -15.45 7.63 -4.73
N ASP A 316 -15.52 8.25 -3.53
CA ASP A 316 -14.99 7.66 -2.30
C ASP A 316 -15.69 6.32 -1.97
N CYS A 317 -17.01 6.25 -2.13
CA CYS A 317 -17.76 4.99 -1.97
C CYS A 317 -17.33 3.91 -2.98
N LEU A 318 -17.07 4.27 -4.24
CA LEU A 318 -16.58 3.33 -5.27
C LEU A 318 -15.18 2.82 -4.93
N VAL A 319 -14.31 3.68 -4.43
CA VAL A 319 -12.95 3.30 -4.00
C VAL A 319 -13.01 2.36 -2.79
N LEU A 320 -13.79 2.71 -1.76
CA LEU A 320 -13.93 1.88 -0.55
C LEU A 320 -14.59 0.52 -0.85
N LYS A 321 -15.63 0.52 -1.69
CA LYS A 321 -16.23 -0.71 -2.20
C LYS A 321 -15.22 -1.58 -2.94
N SER A 322 -14.42 -0.97 -3.81
CA SER A 322 -13.40 -1.68 -4.59
C SER A 322 -12.31 -2.27 -3.70
N LYS A 323 -11.93 -1.58 -2.61
CA LYS A 323 -11.02 -2.10 -1.59
C LYS A 323 -11.58 -3.37 -0.92
N ILE A 324 -12.85 -3.38 -0.54
CA ILE A 324 -13.49 -4.58 0.04
C ILE A 324 -13.51 -5.74 -0.97
N LEU A 325 -13.89 -5.45 -2.22
CA LEU A 325 -13.92 -6.47 -3.29
C LEU A 325 -12.52 -7.03 -3.59
N LEU A 326 -11.49 -6.19 -3.48
CA LEU A 326 -10.09 -6.59 -3.59
C LEU A 326 -9.72 -7.60 -2.50
N ASP A 327 -10.08 -7.32 -1.25
CA ASP A 327 -9.85 -8.21 -0.12
C ASP A 327 -10.56 -9.56 -0.27
N GLU A 328 -11.70 -9.57 -0.97
CA GLU A 328 -12.46 -10.78 -1.31
C GLU A 328 -11.92 -11.51 -2.55
N GLY A 329 -10.87 -10.99 -3.21
CA GLY A 329 -10.30 -11.54 -4.43
C GLY A 329 -11.14 -11.29 -5.70
N LYS A 330 -12.16 -10.42 -5.64
CA LYS A 330 -13.05 -10.06 -6.76
C LYS A 330 -12.44 -8.97 -7.63
N TYR A 331 -11.27 -9.26 -8.22
CA TYR A 331 -10.43 -8.27 -8.90
C TYR A 331 -11.10 -7.55 -10.06
N ASN A 332 -11.92 -8.23 -10.85
CA ASN A 332 -12.57 -7.62 -12.02
C ASN A 332 -13.65 -6.62 -11.60
N GLU A 333 -14.48 -6.98 -10.62
CA GLU A 333 -15.52 -6.09 -10.06
C GLU A 333 -14.88 -4.85 -9.39
N ALA A 334 -13.76 -5.05 -8.68
CA ALA A 334 -13.01 -3.95 -8.09
C ALA A 334 -12.46 -3.00 -9.16
N LEU A 335 -11.91 -3.52 -10.27
CA LEU A 335 -11.43 -2.69 -11.38
C LEU A 335 -12.56 -1.91 -12.07
N GLU A 336 -13.73 -2.50 -12.23
CA GLU A 336 -14.91 -1.81 -12.77
C GLU A 336 -15.29 -0.62 -11.88
N GLY A 337 -15.37 -0.83 -10.56
CA GLY A 337 -15.64 0.23 -9.60
C GLY A 337 -14.60 1.36 -9.62
N LEU A 338 -13.31 1.03 -9.67
CA LEU A 338 -12.23 2.01 -9.75
C LEU A 338 -12.24 2.78 -11.10
N ASN A 339 -12.62 2.13 -12.20
CA ASN A 339 -12.76 2.79 -13.49
C ASN A 339 -13.98 3.72 -13.52
N GLU A 340 -15.07 3.36 -12.81
CA GLU A 340 -16.22 4.24 -12.63
C GLU A 340 -15.85 5.46 -11.76
N ALA A 341 -15.10 5.25 -10.67
CA ALA A 341 -14.58 6.31 -9.84
C ALA A 341 -13.74 7.33 -10.66
N LEU A 342 -12.86 6.84 -11.55
CA LEU A 342 -12.09 7.71 -12.45
C LEU A 342 -12.97 8.54 -13.39
N ARG A 343 -14.12 8.02 -13.84
CA ARG A 343 -15.04 8.80 -14.70
C ARG A 343 -15.71 9.94 -13.94
N LEU A 344 -15.92 9.77 -12.64
CA LEU A 344 -16.49 10.82 -11.78
C LEU A 344 -15.46 11.87 -11.39
N ASN A 345 -14.19 11.48 -11.28
CA ASN A 345 -13.06 12.33 -10.89
C ASN A 345 -12.49 13.07 -12.10
N GLN A 346 -13.05 14.24 -12.41
CA GLN A 346 -12.62 15.06 -13.57
C GLN A 346 -11.18 15.55 -13.48
N ASN A 347 -10.62 15.66 -12.27
CA ASN A 347 -9.27 16.18 -12.04
C ASN A 347 -8.22 15.07 -11.89
N ASN A 348 -8.61 13.80 -11.87
CA ASN A 348 -7.74 12.64 -11.68
C ASN A 348 -6.76 12.76 -10.48
N ASN A 349 -7.23 13.38 -9.38
CA ASN A 349 -6.41 13.74 -8.21
C ASN A 349 -6.58 12.82 -7.00
N ASN A 350 -7.07 11.59 -7.19
CA ASN A 350 -7.21 10.59 -6.12
C ASN A 350 -6.18 9.47 -6.33
N GLU A 351 -5.11 9.51 -5.53
CA GLU A 351 -4.01 8.54 -5.58
C GLU A 351 -4.46 7.12 -5.29
N TYR A 352 -5.49 6.92 -4.45
CA TYR A 352 -5.95 5.59 -4.05
C TYR A 352 -6.58 4.80 -5.21
N ILE A 353 -7.18 5.47 -6.19
CA ILE A 353 -7.71 4.80 -7.38
C ILE A 353 -6.59 4.10 -8.13
N TYR A 354 -5.50 4.82 -8.40
CA TYR A 354 -4.35 4.27 -9.11
C TYR A 354 -3.58 3.27 -8.24
N PHE A 355 -3.46 3.53 -6.93
CA PHE A 355 -2.84 2.59 -6.00
C PHE A 355 -3.54 1.22 -6.00
N TYR A 356 -4.87 1.19 -5.82
CA TYR A 356 -5.62 -0.07 -5.81
C TYR A 356 -5.63 -0.75 -7.19
N LYS A 357 -5.68 0.01 -8.29
CA LYS A 357 -5.52 -0.57 -9.64
C LYS A 357 -4.15 -1.23 -9.78
N GLY A 358 -3.08 -0.55 -9.36
CA GLY A 358 -1.73 -1.12 -9.34
C GLY A 358 -1.66 -2.41 -8.53
N PHE A 359 -2.25 -2.42 -7.34
CA PHE A 359 -2.28 -3.60 -6.48
C PHE A 359 -3.03 -4.78 -7.12
N ILE A 360 -4.18 -4.51 -7.75
CA ILE A 360 -4.97 -5.55 -8.47
C ILE A 360 -4.16 -6.12 -9.63
N TYR A 361 -3.56 -5.27 -10.47
CA TYR A 361 -2.74 -5.72 -11.60
C TYR A 361 -1.55 -6.55 -11.13
N ASN A 362 -0.90 -6.16 -10.03
CA ASN A 362 0.19 -6.95 -9.45
C ASN A 362 -0.28 -8.34 -9.00
N LYS A 363 -1.44 -8.42 -8.32
CA LYS A 363 -2.06 -9.69 -7.91
C LYS A 363 -2.48 -10.59 -9.09
N LYS A 364 -2.81 -10.00 -10.23
CA LYS A 364 -3.12 -10.73 -11.48
C LYS A 364 -1.87 -11.15 -12.25
N GLY A 365 -0.68 -10.76 -11.82
CA GLY A 365 0.57 -11.01 -12.53
C GLY A 365 0.84 -10.05 -13.69
N GLU A 366 0.04 -9.00 -13.83
CA GLU A 366 0.18 -7.95 -14.84
C GLU A 366 1.10 -6.84 -14.31
N HIS A 367 2.36 -7.20 -13.99
CA HIS A 367 3.29 -6.36 -13.21
C HIS A 367 3.63 -5.03 -13.89
N GLN A 368 3.70 -4.98 -15.23
CA GLN A 368 3.96 -3.74 -15.95
C GLN A 368 2.81 -2.73 -15.81
N GLU A 369 1.56 -3.21 -15.87
CA GLU A 369 0.39 -2.36 -15.63
C GLU A 369 0.31 -1.92 -14.16
N ALA A 370 0.74 -2.77 -13.23
CA ALA A 370 0.86 -2.41 -11.83
C ALA A 370 1.84 -1.24 -11.64
N ILE A 371 3.04 -1.33 -12.22
CA ILE A 371 4.07 -0.29 -12.19
C ILE A 371 3.51 1.03 -12.75
N ASN A 372 2.87 1.00 -13.92
CA ASN A 372 2.29 2.18 -14.57
C ASN A 372 1.27 2.88 -13.66
N ASN A 373 0.43 2.10 -12.96
CA ASN A 373 -0.58 2.66 -12.05
C ASN A 373 0.05 3.18 -10.74
N TYR A 374 1.02 2.50 -10.15
CA TYR A 374 1.73 3.02 -8.97
C TYR A 374 2.49 4.33 -9.28
N LEU A 375 3.10 4.46 -10.46
CA LEU A 375 3.76 5.70 -10.89
C LEU A 375 2.75 6.85 -10.99
N LYS A 376 1.56 6.62 -11.58
CA LYS A 376 0.47 7.63 -11.61
C LYS A 376 0.00 8.01 -10.21
N SER A 377 -0.06 7.05 -9.28
CA SER A 377 -0.39 7.32 -7.88
C SER A 377 0.66 8.25 -7.24
N LEU A 378 1.95 8.03 -7.52
CA LEU A 378 3.05 8.87 -7.04
C LEU A 378 3.11 10.25 -7.69
N GLU A 379 2.62 10.42 -8.92
CA GLU A 379 2.47 11.76 -9.54
C GLU A 379 1.49 12.64 -8.74
N ILE A 380 0.53 12.02 -8.05
CA ILE A 380 -0.47 12.72 -7.22
C ILE A 380 0.04 12.90 -5.79
N ASN A 381 0.60 11.85 -5.20
CA ASN A 381 1.13 11.86 -3.83
C ASN A 381 2.48 11.12 -3.79
N ASP A 382 3.56 11.90 -3.76
CA ASP A 382 4.95 11.42 -3.72
C ASP A 382 5.47 11.14 -2.29
N LYS A 383 4.61 11.25 -1.26
CA LYS A 383 4.98 11.07 0.15
C LYS A 383 4.45 9.79 0.80
N ASP A 384 3.78 8.94 0.04
CA ASP A 384 3.27 7.68 0.57
C ASP A 384 4.29 6.55 0.45
N LYS A 385 4.86 6.15 1.59
CA LYS A 385 5.80 5.04 1.70
C LYS A 385 5.25 3.70 1.17
N ILE A 386 3.92 3.49 1.28
CA ILE A 386 3.28 2.22 0.88
C ILE A 386 3.26 2.08 -0.63
N ILE A 387 3.04 3.18 -1.36
CA ILE A 387 3.09 3.18 -2.82
C ILE A 387 4.50 2.84 -3.30
N TYR A 388 5.54 3.48 -2.73
CA TYR A 388 6.94 3.17 -3.04
C TYR A 388 7.30 1.72 -2.74
N TYR A 389 6.84 1.19 -1.60
CA TYR A 389 7.06 -0.21 -1.23
C TYR A 389 6.46 -1.17 -2.25
N ASN A 390 5.18 -0.99 -2.61
CA ASN A 390 4.51 -1.85 -3.57
C ASN A 390 5.10 -1.71 -4.99
N LEU A 391 5.52 -0.51 -5.37
CA LEU A 391 6.24 -0.29 -6.63
C LEU A 391 7.58 -1.04 -6.64
N GLY A 392 8.33 -0.99 -5.54
CA GLY A 392 9.56 -1.77 -5.37
C GLY A 392 9.33 -3.28 -5.47
N LEU A 393 8.22 -3.80 -4.92
CA LEU A 393 7.83 -5.20 -5.06
C LEU A 393 7.46 -5.54 -6.51
N ALA A 394 6.71 -4.67 -7.21
CA ALA A 394 6.34 -4.90 -8.60
C ALA A 394 7.58 -4.96 -9.53
N TYR A 395 8.60 -4.12 -9.28
CA TYR A 395 9.88 -4.21 -9.98
C TYR A 395 10.65 -5.50 -9.64
N LEU A 396 10.56 -5.98 -8.38
CA LEU A 396 11.14 -7.26 -7.99
C LEU A 396 10.49 -8.43 -8.73
N ASP A 397 9.18 -8.40 -8.91
CA ASP A 397 8.42 -9.44 -9.62
C ASP A 397 8.80 -9.55 -11.10
N ILE A 398 9.17 -8.44 -11.75
CA ILE A 398 9.73 -8.45 -13.13
C ILE A 398 11.26 -8.62 -13.17
N ASN A 399 11.87 -8.89 -12.01
CA ASN A 399 13.32 -9.08 -11.85
C ASN A 399 14.19 -7.85 -12.21
N ASP A 400 13.62 -6.64 -12.17
CA ASP A 400 14.38 -5.38 -12.24
C ASP A 400 14.86 -5.01 -10.82
N LEU A 401 15.97 -5.64 -10.43
CA LEU A 401 16.48 -5.55 -9.05
C LEU A 401 16.99 -4.15 -8.70
N ASP A 402 17.51 -3.39 -9.65
CA ASP A 402 18.03 -2.06 -9.41
C ASP A 402 16.89 -1.05 -9.14
N GLN A 403 15.84 -1.07 -9.93
CA GLN A 403 14.66 -0.24 -9.69
C GLN A 403 13.93 -0.67 -8.40
N SER A 404 13.83 -1.97 -8.15
CA SER A 404 13.28 -2.49 -6.91
C SER A 404 14.00 -1.91 -5.69
N LEU A 405 15.33 -2.00 -5.67
CA LEU A 405 16.15 -1.47 -4.58
C LEU A 405 15.98 0.05 -4.40
N ASN A 406 15.96 0.79 -5.51
CA ASN A 406 15.76 2.24 -5.49
C ASN A 406 14.43 2.64 -4.83
N TYR A 407 13.32 2.01 -5.22
CA TYR A 407 12.00 2.35 -4.68
C TYR A 407 11.79 1.85 -3.24
N LEU A 408 12.33 0.67 -2.88
CA LEU A 408 12.30 0.18 -1.51
C LEU A 408 13.09 1.10 -0.56
N ASN A 409 14.24 1.61 -0.99
CA ASN A 409 15.02 2.57 -0.20
C ASN A 409 14.26 3.89 -0.03
N LYS A 410 13.62 4.43 -1.09
CA LYS A 410 12.75 5.61 -0.98
C LYS A 410 11.59 5.41 0.01
N SER A 411 11.00 4.23 0.02
CA SER A 411 9.96 3.88 0.99
C SER A 411 10.47 3.97 2.43
N TYR A 412 11.66 3.44 2.69
CA TYR A 412 12.29 3.50 3.99
C TYR A 412 12.75 4.92 4.37
N ASP A 413 13.26 5.70 3.41
CA ASP A 413 13.70 7.09 3.65
C ASP A 413 12.54 8.01 4.05
N LEU A 414 11.32 7.73 3.56
CA LEU A 414 10.10 8.43 3.99
C LEU A 414 9.69 8.07 5.42
N ASP A 415 9.94 6.85 5.85
CA ASP A 415 9.69 6.40 7.21
C ASP A 415 10.75 5.40 7.66
N ASN A 416 11.70 5.88 8.44
CA ASN A 416 12.82 5.10 8.98
C ASN A 416 12.42 3.98 9.96
N THR A 417 11.15 3.86 10.29
CA THR A 417 10.59 2.78 11.11
C THR A 417 9.88 1.72 10.27
N PHE A 418 9.76 1.93 8.95
CA PHE A 418 9.11 0.99 8.04
C PHE A 418 10.06 -0.15 7.61
N TYR A 419 10.41 -1.02 8.54
CA TYR A 419 11.31 -2.15 8.35
C TYR A 419 10.92 -3.15 7.25
N PRO A 420 9.64 -3.34 6.85
CA PRO A 420 9.31 -4.18 5.70
C PRO A 420 10.03 -3.78 4.41
N ALA A 421 10.17 -2.47 4.14
CA ALA A 421 10.90 -1.99 2.97
C ALA A 421 12.40 -2.26 3.09
N LEU A 422 12.97 -2.01 4.26
CA LEU A 422 14.38 -2.26 4.53
C LEU A 422 14.74 -3.75 4.43
N LEU A 423 13.86 -4.61 4.96
CA LEU A 423 14.02 -6.06 4.85
C LEU A 423 14.04 -6.54 3.40
N LYS A 424 13.08 -6.03 2.59
CA LYS A 424 13.04 -6.34 1.15
C LYS A 424 14.23 -5.79 0.40
N SER A 425 14.76 -4.61 0.76
CA SER A 425 16.02 -4.10 0.21
C SER A 425 17.18 -5.06 0.48
N GLY A 426 17.29 -5.60 1.70
CA GLY A 426 18.29 -6.62 2.05
C GLY A 426 18.14 -7.90 1.22
N GLU A 427 16.92 -8.39 1.00
CA GLU A 427 16.65 -9.56 0.14
C GLU A 427 17.00 -9.30 -1.33
N VAL A 428 16.73 -8.10 -1.85
CA VAL A 428 17.13 -7.70 -3.21
C VAL A 428 18.65 -7.65 -3.34
N LEU A 429 19.37 -7.13 -2.33
CA LEU A 429 20.84 -7.14 -2.30
C LEU A 429 21.42 -8.54 -2.31
N LEU A 430 20.79 -9.51 -1.61
CA LEU A 430 21.18 -10.94 -1.71
C LEU A 430 21.07 -11.45 -3.14
N LYS A 431 19.97 -11.13 -3.85
CA LYS A 431 19.79 -11.51 -5.25
C LYS A 431 20.80 -10.86 -6.20
N LEU A 432 21.24 -9.63 -5.86
CA LEU A 432 22.30 -8.90 -6.57
C LEU A 432 23.71 -9.41 -6.22
N ASN A 433 23.85 -10.44 -5.36
CA ASN A 433 25.11 -10.95 -4.80
C ASN A 433 25.92 -9.91 -4.01
N LYS A 434 25.26 -8.83 -3.52
CA LYS A 434 25.84 -7.78 -2.68
C LYS A 434 25.72 -8.14 -1.19
N TYR A 435 26.40 -9.22 -0.80
CA TYR A 435 26.21 -9.84 0.52
C TYR A 435 26.59 -8.92 1.69
N ASP A 436 27.66 -8.14 1.57
CA ASP A 436 28.12 -7.24 2.65
C ASP A 436 27.13 -6.08 2.88
N GLU A 437 26.61 -5.51 1.79
CA GLU A 437 25.58 -4.49 1.87
C GLU A 437 24.29 -5.05 2.48
N SER A 438 23.90 -6.26 2.08
CA SER A 438 22.74 -6.97 2.65
C SER A 438 22.88 -7.21 4.15
N ILE A 439 24.03 -7.70 4.62
CA ILE A 439 24.34 -7.89 6.05
C ILE A 439 24.20 -6.56 6.80
N THR A 440 24.75 -5.47 6.26
CA THR A 440 24.64 -4.12 6.86
C THR A 440 23.17 -3.70 7.02
N ILE A 441 22.33 -3.99 6.04
CA ILE A 441 20.90 -3.71 6.09
C ILE A 441 20.21 -4.50 7.21
N PHE A 442 20.49 -5.81 7.31
CA PHE A 442 19.90 -6.63 8.36
C PHE A 442 20.41 -6.23 9.76
N ASP A 443 21.68 -5.84 9.89
CA ASP A 443 22.22 -5.28 11.14
C ASP A 443 21.48 -4.01 11.56
N LYS A 444 21.14 -3.14 10.62
CA LYS A 444 20.35 -1.93 10.90
C LYS A 444 18.96 -2.25 11.46
N ILE A 445 18.31 -3.29 10.96
CA ILE A 445 17.04 -3.78 11.51
C ILE A 445 17.26 -4.34 12.92
N LEU A 446 18.26 -5.22 13.09
CA LEU A 446 18.53 -5.94 14.34
C LEU A 446 19.01 -5.01 15.47
N ASN A 447 19.59 -3.87 15.17
CA ASN A 447 19.94 -2.84 16.16
C ASN A 447 18.70 -2.25 16.84
N ASN A 448 17.56 -2.20 16.16
CA ASN A 448 16.31 -1.67 16.69
C ASN A 448 15.36 -2.80 17.15
N GLU A 449 15.32 -3.89 16.40
CA GLU A 449 14.49 -5.07 16.66
C GLU A 449 15.37 -6.32 16.76
N LYS A 450 15.99 -6.54 17.92
CA LYS A 450 16.97 -7.63 18.14
C LYS A 450 16.41 -9.03 17.84
N ASP A 451 15.10 -9.20 18.03
CA ASP A 451 14.40 -10.46 17.87
C ASP A 451 13.60 -10.53 16.55
N ASN A 452 13.95 -9.71 15.55
CA ASN A 452 13.34 -9.81 14.23
C ASN A 452 13.80 -11.11 13.54
N ALA A 453 12.97 -12.15 13.64
CA ALA A 453 13.30 -13.50 13.17
C ALA A 453 13.65 -13.55 11.68
N LEU A 454 13.00 -12.72 10.85
CA LEU A 454 13.24 -12.72 9.41
C LEU A 454 14.57 -12.04 9.05
N ALA A 455 14.91 -10.95 9.74
CA ALA A 455 16.21 -10.30 9.58
C ALA A 455 17.37 -11.20 10.04
N LEU A 456 17.21 -11.93 11.18
CA LEU A 456 18.18 -12.94 11.64
C LEU A 456 18.35 -14.04 10.60
N LEU A 457 17.25 -14.59 10.06
CA LEU A 457 17.25 -15.64 9.07
C LEU A 457 18.00 -15.24 7.80
N ARG A 458 17.62 -14.08 7.21
CA ARG A 458 18.22 -13.59 5.96
C ARG A 458 19.69 -13.15 6.13
N LYS A 459 20.06 -12.61 7.30
CA LYS A 459 21.48 -12.39 7.63
C LYS A 459 22.25 -13.69 7.71
N GLY A 460 21.65 -14.74 8.31
CA GLY A 460 22.20 -16.07 8.33
C GLY A 460 22.46 -16.62 6.92
N ASP A 461 21.48 -16.45 6.00
CA ASP A 461 21.62 -16.84 4.59
C ASP A 461 22.80 -16.12 3.90
N ALA A 462 22.94 -14.80 4.14
CA ALA A 462 24.03 -14.00 3.60
C ALA A 462 25.41 -14.51 4.08
N LEU A 463 25.55 -14.76 5.38
CA LEU A 463 26.77 -15.28 6.00
C LEU A 463 27.09 -16.71 5.54
N PHE A 464 26.05 -17.54 5.39
CA PHE A 464 26.20 -18.88 4.83
C PHE A 464 26.80 -18.85 3.42
N ILE A 465 26.29 -17.98 2.53
CA ILE A 465 26.82 -17.83 1.16
C ILE A 465 28.27 -17.35 1.19
N LYS A 466 28.64 -16.53 2.15
CA LYS A 466 30.03 -16.09 2.37
C LYS A 466 30.91 -17.16 3.03
N ASN A 467 30.41 -18.39 3.23
CA ASN A 467 31.06 -19.50 3.93
C ASN A 467 31.39 -19.23 5.42
N ASN A 468 30.76 -18.22 6.03
CA ASN A 468 30.87 -17.98 7.45
C ASN A 468 29.87 -18.82 8.24
N TYR A 469 30.06 -20.13 8.21
CA TYR A 469 29.10 -21.11 8.73
C TYR A 469 28.88 -21.02 10.24
N LYS A 470 29.89 -20.59 11.00
CA LYS A 470 29.79 -20.49 12.45
C LYS A 470 28.81 -19.39 12.88
N GLU A 471 29.00 -18.19 12.36
CA GLU A 471 28.11 -17.07 12.67
C GLU A 471 26.70 -17.28 12.09
N ALA A 472 26.61 -17.88 10.88
CA ALA A 472 25.31 -18.23 10.29
C ALA A 472 24.55 -19.23 11.20
N LEU A 473 25.22 -20.25 11.76
CA LEU A 473 24.62 -21.20 12.68
C LEU A 473 24.07 -20.49 13.94
N GLU A 474 24.85 -19.59 14.55
CA GLU A 474 24.41 -18.82 15.71
C GLU A 474 23.15 -17.99 15.43
N LEU A 475 23.02 -17.43 14.23
CA LEU A 475 21.82 -16.67 13.83
C LEU A 475 20.61 -17.59 13.63
N TYR A 476 20.77 -18.72 12.96
CA TYR A 476 19.68 -19.70 12.80
C TYR A 476 19.24 -20.24 14.18
N GLU A 477 20.17 -20.49 15.10
CA GLU A 477 19.83 -20.89 16.46
C GLU A 477 19.04 -19.78 17.21
N ASN A 478 19.35 -18.50 16.98
CA ASN A 478 18.57 -17.39 17.52
C ASN A 478 17.14 -17.41 16.97
N VAL A 479 16.96 -17.64 15.67
CA VAL A 479 15.62 -17.83 15.08
C VAL A 479 14.89 -18.99 15.74
N LEU A 480 15.58 -20.12 15.97
CA LEU A 480 15.01 -21.32 16.60
C LEU A 480 14.64 -21.11 18.08
N ARG A 481 15.32 -20.19 18.80
CA ARG A 481 14.90 -19.79 20.16
C ARG A 481 13.58 -19.01 20.14
N LEU A 482 13.33 -18.22 19.08
CA LEU A 482 12.08 -17.47 18.91
C LEU A 482 10.94 -18.36 18.41
N ASN A 483 11.25 -19.28 17.49
CA ASN A 483 10.31 -20.24 16.94
C ASN A 483 11.03 -21.56 16.66
N GLU A 484 10.91 -22.54 17.56
CA GLU A 484 11.55 -23.84 17.48
C GLU A 484 11.15 -24.68 16.26
N ASN A 485 10.01 -24.35 15.65
CA ASN A 485 9.45 -25.02 14.49
C ASN A 485 9.68 -24.24 13.18
N ASN A 486 10.65 -23.33 13.12
CA ASN A 486 10.99 -22.66 11.87
C ASN A 486 11.78 -23.62 10.95
N GLU A 487 11.10 -24.15 9.93
CA GLU A 487 11.67 -25.14 9.00
C GLU A 487 12.93 -24.62 8.27
N GLU A 488 12.90 -23.36 7.77
CA GLU A 488 14.04 -22.75 7.06
C GLU A 488 15.28 -22.67 7.98
N ALA A 489 15.09 -22.21 9.21
CA ALA A 489 16.18 -22.10 10.19
C ALA A 489 16.74 -23.48 10.59
N LEU A 490 15.88 -24.50 10.76
CA LEU A 490 16.32 -25.87 11.04
C LEU A 490 17.18 -26.43 9.91
N ILE A 491 16.77 -26.24 8.67
CA ILE A 491 17.52 -26.69 7.49
C ILE A 491 18.85 -25.92 7.39
N GLY A 492 18.82 -24.59 7.52
CA GLY A 492 20.01 -23.74 7.49
C GLY A 492 21.04 -24.11 8.58
N ALA A 493 20.56 -24.28 9.82
CA ALA A 493 21.39 -24.75 10.94
C ALA A 493 21.99 -26.14 10.67
N GLY A 494 21.20 -27.07 10.16
CA GLY A 494 21.66 -28.40 9.81
C GLY A 494 22.76 -28.38 8.74
N ILE A 495 22.61 -27.55 7.70
CA ILE A 495 23.62 -27.43 6.64
C ILE A 495 24.89 -26.78 7.21
N CYS A 496 24.78 -25.73 8.03
CA CYS A 496 25.93 -25.11 8.70
C CYS A 496 26.65 -26.08 9.61
N ALA A 497 25.93 -26.81 10.46
CA ALA A 497 26.50 -27.85 11.35
C ALA A 497 27.23 -28.93 10.56
N ARG A 498 26.63 -29.40 9.45
CA ARG A 498 27.27 -30.37 8.54
C ARG A 498 28.57 -29.83 7.92
N LYS A 499 28.56 -28.56 7.47
CA LYS A 499 29.75 -27.87 6.92
C LYS A 499 30.85 -27.69 7.98
N LEU A 500 30.49 -27.60 9.25
CA LEU A 500 31.39 -27.55 10.40
C LEU A 500 31.77 -28.94 10.92
N LEU A 501 31.37 -30.03 10.23
CA LEU A 501 31.59 -31.43 10.61
C LEU A 501 30.95 -31.84 11.97
N LYS A 502 29.98 -31.07 12.45
CA LYS A 502 29.16 -31.39 13.60
C LYS A 502 27.97 -32.30 13.20
N LEU A 503 28.29 -33.51 12.75
CA LEU A 503 27.34 -34.37 12.05
C LEU A 503 26.13 -34.76 12.90
N ASP A 504 26.31 -35.03 14.20
CA ASP A 504 25.20 -35.38 15.11
C ASP A 504 24.24 -34.19 15.33
N GLU A 505 24.78 -32.99 15.47
CA GLU A 505 23.95 -31.75 15.57
C GLU A 505 23.18 -31.55 14.25
N ALA A 506 23.84 -31.72 13.10
CA ALA A 506 23.21 -31.59 11.79
C ALA A 506 22.04 -32.59 11.62
N ILE A 507 22.24 -33.86 11.95
CA ILE A 507 21.20 -34.89 11.88
C ILE A 507 20.02 -34.54 12.79
N ASN A 508 20.28 -34.07 14.00
CA ASN A 508 19.21 -33.64 14.93
C ASN A 508 18.37 -32.46 14.37
N TYR A 509 19.01 -31.46 13.73
CA TYR A 509 18.27 -30.36 13.09
C TYR A 509 17.42 -30.87 11.93
N TYR A 510 17.95 -31.77 11.08
CA TYR A 510 17.18 -32.35 9.98
C TYR A 510 16.03 -33.22 10.50
N ASP A 511 16.21 -33.95 11.60
CA ASP A 511 15.14 -34.73 12.22
C ASP A 511 13.99 -33.86 12.69
N LYS A 512 14.28 -32.70 13.29
CA LYS A 512 13.28 -31.73 13.66
C LYS A 512 12.56 -31.14 12.45
N ALA A 513 13.31 -30.80 11.39
CA ALA A 513 12.72 -30.30 10.16
C ALA A 513 11.80 -31.33 9.48
N LEU A 514 12.21 -32.62 9.46
CA LEU A 514 11.41 -33.71 8.89
C LEU A 514 10.17 -34.08 9.73
N LYS A 515 10.11 -33.69 11.02
CA LYS A 515 8.89 -33.80 11.81
C LYS A 515 7.86 -32.77 11.40
N ILE A 516 8.29 -31.60 10.89
CA ILE A 516 7.41 -30.54 10.40
C ILE A 516 6.94 -30.88 8.98
N ASN A 517 7.88 -31.22 8.11
CA ASN A 517 7.63 -31.58 6.72
C ASN A 517 8.42 -32.86 6.34
N ASN A 518 7.79 -34.01 6.48
CA ASN A 518 8.41 -35.32 6.28
C ASN A 518 8.74 -35.63 4.81
N ASN A 519 8.26 -34.80 3.88
CA ASN A 519 8.47 -34.96 2.44
C ASN A 519 9.33 -33.82 1.84
N ASN A 520 10.07 -33.07 2.66
CA ASN A 520 11.04 -32.12 2.14
C ASN A 520 12.24 -32.84 1.54
N GLU A 521 12.32 -32.87 0.20
CA GLU A 521 13.37 -33.56 -0.55
C GLU A 521 14.76 -33.05 -0.18
N ASN A 522 14.93 -31.73 -0.07
CA ASN A 522 16.21 -31.12 0.26
C ASN A 522 16.68 -31.50 1.67
N THR A 523 15.79 -31.60 2.65
CA THR A 523 16.11 -32.04 4.01
C THR A 523 16.49 -33.51 4.05
N LEU A 524 15.74 -34.37 3.34
CA LEU A 524 16.07 -35.80 3.22
C LEU A 524 17.45 -36.02 2.61
N TYR A 525 17.75 -35.33 1.51
CA TYR A 525 19.04 -35.33 0.85
C TYR A 525 20.18 -34.90 1.76
N ASN A 526 20.04 -33.74 2.42
CA ASN A 526 21.08 -33.20 3.30
C ASN A 526 21.33 -34.09 4.52
N LYS A 527 20.28 -34.71 5.08
CA LYS A 527 20.40 -35.69 6.16
C LYS A 527 21.12 -36.93 5.67
N ALA A 528 20.80 -37.43 4.47
CA ALA A 528 21.47 -38.58 3.87
C ALA A 528 22.99 -38.34 3.70
N ILE A 529 23.36 -37.14 3.20
CA ILE A 529 24.79 -36.78 3.10
C ILE A 529 25.45 -36.72 4.49
N ALA A 530 24.77 -36.21 5.53
CA ALA A 530 25.34 -36.19 6.87
C ALA A 530 25.56 -37.62 7.42
N LEU A 531 24.63 -38.53 7.18
CA LEU A 531 24.74 -39.95 7.55
C LEU A 531 25.86 -40.65 6.76
N SER A 532 25.98 -40.43 5.47
CA SER A 532 27.06 -40.93 4.63
C SER A 532 28.42 -40.47 5.14
N LEU A 533 28.59 -39.19 5.46
CA LEU A 533 29.81 -38.64 6.06
C LEU A 533 30.14 -39.26 7.43
N LYS A 534 29.14 -39.78 8.13
CA LYS A 534 29.30 -40.50 9.41
C LYS A 534 29.58 -42.01 9.21
N GLY A 535 29.62 -42.48 7.97
CA GLY A 535 29.83 -43.90 7.61
C GLY A 535 28.54 -44.73 7.63
N ASN A 536 27.39 -44.15 7.85
CA ASN A 536 26.11 -44.87 7.87
C ASN A 536 25.43 -44.82 6.48
N ASN A 537 26.02 -45.53 5.53
CA ASN A 537 25.61 -45.54 4.13
C ASN A 537 24.25 -46.21 3.92
N GLN A 538 23.86 -47.19 4.76
CA GLN A 538 22.59 -47.90 4.62
C GLN A 538 21.42 -46.94 4.90
N ASP A 539 21.41 -46.27 6.07
CA ASP A 539 20.36 -45.31 6.41
C ASP A 539 20.36 -44.11 5.45
N SER A 540 21.55 -43.71 4.95
CA SER A 540 21.69 -42.70 3.91
C SER A 540 20.95 -43.12 2.64
N ASN A 541 21.19 -44.36 2.16
CA ASN A 541 20.54 -44.88 0.95
C ASN A 541 19.01 -45.01 1.11
N ASP A 542 18.50 -45.34 2.29
CA ASP A 542 17.06 -45.37 2.58
C ASP A 542 16.42 -43.98 2.44
N LEU A 543 17.09 -42.96 2.96
CA LEU A 543 16.64 -41.55 2.81
C LEU A 543 16.75 -41.06 1.36
N LEU A 544 17.82 -41.40 0.64
CA LEU A 544 17.98 -41.08 -0.77
C LEU A 544 16.89 -41.74 -1.63
N THR A 545 16.49 -42.98 -1.29
CA THR A 545 15.38 -43.68 -1.95
C THR A 545 14.08 -42.88 -1.77
N LYS A 546 13.81 -42.40 -0.55
CA LYS A 546 12.66 -41.55 -0.27
C LYS A 546 12.74 -40.19 -0.99
N ALA A 547 13.89 -39.53 -0.98
CA ALA A 547 14.12 -38.29 -1.69
C ALA A 547 13.90 -38.44 -3.20
N LYS A 548 14.44 -39.52 -3.81
CA LYS A 548 14.25 -39.85 -5.23
C LYS A 548 12.78 -40.02 -5.60
N SER A 549 11.96 -40.61 -4.73
CA SER A 549 10.52 -40.79 -4.99
C SER A 549 9.76 -39.47 -5.05
N ILE A 550 10.30 -38.40 -4.48
CA ILE A 550 9.72 -37.04 -4.49
C ILE A 550 10.25 -36.27 -5.70
N LYS A 551 11.57 -36.28 -5.87
CA LYS A 551 12.24 -35.61 -6.98
C LYS A 551 13.50 -36.40 -7.36
N ASP A 552 13.54 -36.88 -8.57
CA ASP A 552 14.72 -37.58 -9.11
C ASP A 552 15.69 -36.54 -9.68
N SER A 553 16.91 -36.51 -9.13
CA SER A 553 17.95 -35.56 -9.51
C SER A 553 19.33 -36.20 -9.62
N GLU A 554 20.24 -35.61 -10.40
CA GLU A 554 21.63 -36.06 -10.52
C GLU A 554 22.38 -36.03 -9.18
N ASP A 555 22.03 -35.11 -8.29
CA ASP A 555 22.67 -35.02 -6.96
C ASP A 555 22.33 -36.25 -6.11
N ILE A 556 21.08 -36.72 -6.18
CA ILE A 556 20.65 -37.95 -5.50
C ILE A 556 21.35 -39.16 -6.12
N LEU A 557 21.42 -39.23 -7.44
CA LEU A 557 22.15 -40.30 -8.15
C LEU A 557 23.61 -40.34 -7.71
N TYR A 558 24.28 -39.20 -7.74
CA TYR A 558 25.68 -39.07 -7.32
C TYR A 558 25.90 -39.53 -5.88
N ALA A 559 25.02 -39.16 -4.97
CA ALA A 559 25.11 -39.59 -3.57
C ALA A 559 24.91 -41.11 -3.41
N PHE A 560 23.95 -41.70 -4.13
CA PHE A 560 23.74 -43.15 -4.14
C PHE A 560 24.96 -43.91 -4.66
N GLU A 561 25.52 -43.47 -5.78
CA GLU A 561 26.69 -44.13 -6.38
C GLU A 561 27.90 -44.01 -5.46
N LEU A 562 28.10 -42.82 -4.84
CA LEU A 562 29.21 -42.61 -3.92
C LEU A 562 29.11 -43.48 -2.67
N ASN A 563 27.92 -43.65 -2.09
CA ASN A 563 27.70 -44.53 -0.94
C ASN A 563 28.04 -45.99 -1.30
N ASN A 564 27.52 -46.45 -2.44
CA ASN A 564 27.78 -47.84 -2.87
C ASN A 564 29.24 -48.08 -3.28
N LEU A 565 29.92 -47.07 -3.83
CA LEU A 565 31.35 -47.11 -4.11
C LEU A 565 32.16 -47.26 -2.80
N ASN A 566 31.83 -46.44 -1.77
CA ASN A 566 32.47 -46.50 -0.46
C ASN A 566 32.26 -47.86 0.23
N ASP A 567 31.10 -48.47 0.06
CA ASP A 567 30.79 -49.82 0.56
C ASP A 567 31.39 -50.93 -0.32
N LYS A 568 32.18 -50.59 -1.32
CA LYS A 568 32.79 -51.54 -2.30
C LYS A 568 31.75 -52.37 -3.06
N ASN A 569 30.50 -51.85 -3.18
CA ASN A 569 29.41 -52.53 -3.89
C ASN A 569 29.35 -52.08 -5.37
N TYR A 570 30.38 -52.44 -6.11
CA TYR A 570 30.59 -52.00 -7.49
C TYR A 570 29.48 -52.45 -8.45
N SER A 571 28.94 -53.65 -8.26
CA SER A 571 27.81 -54.14 -9.05
C SER A 571 26.59 -53.22 -8.93
N LYS A 572 26.30 -52.71 -7.72
CA LYS A 572 25.17 -51.82 -7.47
C LYS A 572 25.38 -50.46 -8.08
N VAL A 573 26.61 -49.91 -8.04
CA VAL A 573 26.94 -48.65 -8.75
C VAL A 573 26.63 -48.80 -10.24
N ASN A 574 27.04 -49.92 -10.84
CA ASN A 574 26.82 -50.17 -12.26
C ASN A 574 25.34 -50.29 -12.60
N GLU A 575 24.54 -50.98 -11.77
CA GLU A 575 23.09 -51.13 -11.93
C GLU A 575 22.38 -49.77 -11.84
N ILE A 576 22.71 -48.96 -10.85
CA ILE A 576 22.09 -47.64 -10.62
C ILE A 576 22.37 -46.71 -11.80
N PHE A 577 23.62 -46.65 -12.28
CA PHE A 577 24.03 -45.87 -13.43
C PHE A 577 23.27 -46.28 -14.69
N ASP A 578 23.23 -47.58 -14.96
CA ASP A 578 22.63 -48.15 -16.18
C ASP A 578 21.09 -47.91 -16.17
N CYS A 579 20.43 -48.00 -15.01
CA CYS A 579 19.03 -47.62 -14.86
C CYS A 579 18.79 -46.16 -15.23
N PHE A 580 19.61 -45.22 -14.73
CA PHE A 580 19.44 -43.78 -14.99
C PHE A 580 19.63 -43.46 -16.48
N ILE A 581 20.61 -44.06 -17.15
CA ILE A 581 20.85 -43.87 -18.58
C ILE A 581 19.70 -44.45 -19.42
N ASN A 582 19.14 -45.59 -19.03
CA ASN A 582 18.02 -46.22 -19.74
C ASN A 582 16.73 -45.40 -19.67
N GLU A 583 16.60 -44.48 -18.71
CA GLU A 583 15.51 -43.50 -18.61
C GLU A 583 15.70 -42.29 -19.54
N ASN A 584 16.69 -42.34 -20.46
CA ASN A 584 17.04 -41.23 -21.35
C ASN A 584 17.38 -39.91 -20.66
N LYS A 585 17.88 -39.95 -19.45
CA LYS A 585 18.32 -38.78 -18.70
C LYS A 585 19.72 -38.36 -19.09
N GLN A 586 19.90 -37.09 -19.38
CA GLN A 586 21.22 -36.55 -19.69
C GLN A 586 22.00 -36.33 -18.38
N ILE A 587 23.24 -36.85 -18.32
CA ILE A 587 24.14 -36.59 -17.19
C ILE A 587 25.00 -35.38 -17.51
N THR A 588 24.96 -34.38 -16.64
CA THR A 588 25.75 -33.14 -16.72
C THR A 588 26.84 -33.06 -15.64
N ASN A 589 26.71 -33.88 -14.57
CA ASN A 589 27.69 -33.96 -13.50
C ASN A 589 28.84 -34.91 -13.85
N PRO A 590 30.10 -34.44 -14.07
CA PRO A 590 31.25 -35.29 -14.39
C PRO A 590 31.60 -36.28 -13.27
N GLY A 591 31.18 -35.98 -12.02
CA GLY A 591 31.40 -36.87 -10.88
C GLY A 591 30.73 -38.26 -11.04
N ILE A 592 29.54 -38.31 -11.62
CA ILE A 592 28.80 -39.55 -11.88
C ILE A 592 29.57 -40.46 -12.81
N TYR A 593 30.08 -39.94 -13.93
CA TYR A 593 30.93 -40.71 -14.84
C TYR A 593 32.25 -41.15 -14.20
N ASN A 594 32.82 -40.32 -13.30
CA ASN A 594 34.03 -40.67 -12.57
C ASN A 594 33.78 -41.84 -11.59
N ILE A 595 32.66 -41.87 -10.86
CA ILE A 595 32.29 -42.96 -9.95
C ILE A 595 32.08 -44.26 -10.75
N LYS A 596 31.34 -44.17 -11.88
CA LYS A 596 31.19 -45.33 -12.78
C LYS A 596 32.54 -45.87 -13.23
N ALA A 597 33.47 -45.00 -13.64
CA ALA A 597 34.81 -45.41 -14.04
C ALA A 597 35.62 -45.99 -12.88
N GLN A 598 35.51 -45.44 -11.66
CA GLN A 598 36.14 -46.04 -10.48
C GLN A 598 35.61 -47.43 -10.16
N SER A 599 34.28 -47.61 -10.24
CA SER A 599 33.66 -48.93 -10.05
C SER A 599 34.19 -49.97 -11.05
N LEU A 600 34.27 -49.59 -12.32
CA LEU A 600 34.82 -50.48 -13.38
C LEU A 600 36.32 -50.71 -13.20
N TYR A 601 37.09 -49.74 -12.72
CA TYR A 601 38.49 -49.86 -12.38
C TYR A 601 38.72 -50.91 -11.28
N GLU A 602 37.91 -50.90 -10.23
CA GLU A 602 37.97 -51.85 -9.14
C GLU A 602 37.53 -53.28 -9.60
N GLU A 603 36.69 -53.38 -10.63
CA GLU A 603 36.33 -54.63 -11.30
C GLU A 603 37.36 -55.06 -12.35
N GLU A 604 38.52 -54.38 -12.46
CA GLU A 604 39.61 -54.65 -13.43
C GLU A 604 39.22 -54.49 -14.91
N LYS A 605 38.07 -53.73 -15.19
CA LYS A 605 37.55 -53.45 -16.55
C LYS A 605 38.13 -52.14 -17.07
N TYR A 606 39.44 -52.07 -17.25
CA TYR A 606 40.17 -50.81 -17.47
C TYR A 606 39.79 -50.07 -18.77
N GLU A 607 39.55 -50.83 -19.88
CA GLU A 607 39.16 -50.23 -21.15
C GLU A 607 37.79 -49.55 -21.05
N ASP A 608 36.83 -50.15 -20.38
CA ASP A 608 35.50 -49.57 -20.18
C ASP A 608 35.56 -48.39 -19.19
N ALA A 609 36.36 -48.52 -18.12
CA ALA A 609 36.62 -47.42 -17.20
C ALA A 609 37.16 -46.16 -17.92
N LEU A 610 38.10 -46.37 -18.89
CA LEU A 610 38.69 -45.31 -19.65
C LEU A 610 37.64 -44.54 -20.51
N LYS A 611 36.66 -45.25 -21.09
CA LYS A 611 35.58 -44.63 -21.88
C LYS A 611 34.74 -43.68 -21.02
N TYR A 612 34.39 -44.07 -19.80
CA TYR A 612 33.58 -43.24 -18.91
C TYR A 612 34.37 -42.06 -18.33
N ILE A 613 35.68 -42.26 -18.07
CA ILE A 613 36.50 -41.15 -17.59
C ILE A 613 36.70 -40.08 -18.68
N GLU A 614 36.75 -40.47 -19.95
CA GLU A 614 36.81 -39.55 -21.06
C GLU A 614 35.53 -38.69 -21.15
N LYS A 615 34.35 -39.29 -20.96
CA LYS A 615 33.09 -38.54 -20.87
C LYS A 615 33.09 -37.56 -19.69
N ALA A 616 33.62 -37.94 -18.54
CA ALA A 616 33.76 -37.03 -17.42
C ALA A 616 34.65 -35.81 -17.77
N LEU A 617 35.74 -36.04 -18.49
CA LEU A 617 36.68 -35.00 -18.92
C LEU A 617 36.20 -34.20 -20.12
N GLU A 618 35.30 -34.71 -20.96
CA GLU A 618 34.58 -33.96 -21.99
C GLU A 618 33.65 -32.91 -21.33
N LEU A 619 32.96 -33.27 -20.25
CA LEU A 619 32.11 -32.35 -19.49
C LEU A 619 32.92 -31.31 -18.72
N ASN A 620 34.02 -31.72 -18.10
CA ASN A 620 34.92 -30.85 -17.38
C ASN A 620 36.39 -31.26 -17.52
N PRO A 621 37.15 -30.66 -18.46
CA PRO A 621 38.55 -31.01 -18.72
C PRO A 621 39.52 -30.80 -17.54
N ASN A 622 39.09 -30.02 -16.56
CA ASN A 622 39.88 -29.71 -15.36
C ASN A 622 39.35 -30.40 -14.09
N TYR A 623 38.49 -31.41 -14.23
CA TYR A 623 37.99 -32.17 -13.08
C TYR A 623 39.07 -33.07 -12.49
N ASN A 624 39.75 -32.58 -11.46
CA ASN A 624 40.96 -33.21 -10.90
C ASN A 624 40.76 -34.67 -10.45
N TYR A 625 39.58 -35.01 -9.90
CA TYR A 625 39.29 -36.41 -9.52
C TYR A 625 39.26 -37.34 -10.74
N ALA A 626 38.65 -36.91 -11.84
CA ALA A 626 38.64 -37.69 -13.07
C ALA A 626 40.06 -37.82 -13.69
N ILE A 627 40.87 -36.76 -13.65
CA ILE A 627 42.25 -36.79 -14.12
C ILE A 627 43.07 -37.81 -13.28
N ASN A 628 42.90 -37.82 -11.95
CA ASN A 628 43.54 -38.75 -11.06
C ASN A 628 43.07 -40.22 -11.32
N THR A 629 41.76 -40.41 -11.50
CA THR A 629 41.22 -41.75 -11.85
C THR A 629 41.75 -42.24 -13.20
N LYS A 630 41.85 -41.33 -14.21
CA LYS A 630 42.47 -41.67 -15.51
C LYS A 630 43.93 -42.09 -15.34
N ALA A 631 44.66 -41.39 -14.49
CA ALA A 631 46.04 -41.77 -14.18
C ALA A 631 46.14 -43.15 -13.52
N ASN A 632 45.24 -43.46 -12.55
CA ASN A 632 45.18 -44.78 -11.92
C ASN A 632 44.91 -45.91 -12.96
N ILE A 633 43.96 -45.67 -13.87
CA ILE A 633 43.60 -46.62 -14.94
C ILE A 633 44.81 -46.86 -15.85
N LEU A 634 45.46 -45.79 -16.34
CA LEU A 634 46.61 -45.88 -17.23
C LEU A 634 47.80 -46.56 -16.56
N ASP A 635 48.04 -46.31 -15.28
CA ASP A 635 49.11 -47.00 -14.52
C ASP A 635 48.88 -48.53 -14.47
N LYS A 636 47.65 -48.92 -14.18
CA LYS A 636 47.27 -50.34 -14.20
C LYS A 636 47.37 -51.01 -15.59
N MET A 637 47.08 -50.24 -16.64
CA MET A 637 47.26 -50.67 -18.04
C MET A 637 48.74 -50.69 -18.48
N GLY A 638 49.67 -50.31 -17.60
CA GLY A 638 51.12 -50.30 -17.87
C GLY A 638 51.64 -49.07 -18.58
N LYS A 639 50.79 -48.04 -18.83
CA LYS A 639 51.15 -46.74 -19.48
C LYS A 639 51.70 -45.81 -18.47
N LYS A 640 52.81 -46.13 -17.83
CA LYS A 640 53.33 -45.43 -16.63
C LYS A 640 53.76 -43.99 -16.90
N ASP A 641 54.30 -43.69 -18.08
CA ASP A 641 54.72 -42.31 -18.41
C ASP A 641 53.55 -41.37 -18.59
N GLU A 642 52.47 -41.85 -19.24
CA GLU A 642 51.23 -41.08 -19.37
C GLU A 642 50.56 -40.85 -18.01
N ALA A 643 50.52 -41.88 -17.15
CA ALA A 643 49.99 -41.78 -15.80
C ALA A 643 50.77 -40.77 -14.95
N LEU A 644 52.10 -40.77 -15.02
CA LEU A 644 52.95 -39.86 -14.26
C LEU A 644 52.67 -38.39 -14.59
N LEU A 645 52.50 -38.09 -15.88
CA LEU A 645 52.16 -36.73 -16.32
C LEU A 645 50.82 -36.24 -15.76
N LEU A 646 49.82 -37.13 -15.71
CA LEU A 646 48.52 -36.79 -15.15
C LEU A 646 48.56 -36.63 -13.62
N TYR A 647 49.27 -37.51 -12.91
CA TYR A 647 49.50 -37.35 -11.46
C TYR A 647 50.21 -36.03 -11.13
N GLN A 648 51.22 -35.67 -11.93
CA GLN A 648 51.89 -34.37 -11.77
C GLN A 648 50.95 -33.23 -11.94
N LYS A 649 50.14 -33.22 -13.01
CA LYS A 649 49.16 -32.18 -13.30
C LYS A 649 48.20 -31.98 -12.13
N VAL A 650 47.70 -33.05 -11.55
CA VAL A 650 46.74 -32.97 -10.44
C VAL A 650 47.39 -32.50 -9.14
N ALA A 651 48.59 -33.00 -8.84
CA ALA A 651 49.34 -32.63 -7.65
C ALA A 651 49.80 -31.17 -7.66
N GLU A 652 50.13 -30.63 -8.83
CA GLU A 652 50.46 -29.21 -8.98
C GLU A 652 49.24 -28.30 -8.88
N GLY A 653 48.07 -28.77 -9.39
CA GLY A 653 46.81 -28.03 -9.33
C GLY A 653 46.15 -28.04 -7.94
N LYS A 654 46.41 -29.04 -7.09
CA LYS A 654 45.86 -29.19 -5.73
C LYS A 654 46.94 -29.62 -4.76
N GLN A 655 47.80 -28.68 -4.39
CA GLN A 655 49.01 -28.93 -3.58
C GLN A 655 48.75 -29.31 -2.11
N ASP A 656 47.53 -29.28 -1.67
CA ASP A 656 47.06 -29.64 -0.33
C ASP A 656 46.30 -30.99 -0.29
N ASN A 657 45.99 -31.57 -1.45
CA ASN A 657 45.28 -32.86 -1.51
C ASN A 657 46.25 -34.04 -1.30
N ILE A 658 46.11 -34.66 -0.15
CA ILE A 658 46.98 -35.74 0.30
C ILE A 658 46.96 -36.95 -0.66
N ILE A 659 45.77 -37.36 -1.14
CA ILE A 659 45.61 -38.52 -2.03
C ILE A 659 46.31 -38.26 -3.38
N PHE A 660 46.15 -37.09 -3.96
CA PHE A 660 46.79 -36.72 -5.22
C PHE A 660 48.32 -36.71 -5.08
N LEU A 661 48.81 -36.11 -4.00
CA LEU A 661 50.22 -36.05 -3.71
C LEU A 661 50.80 -37.45 -3.46
N LEU A 662 50.08 -38.35 -2.77
CA LEU A 662 50.51 -39.74 -2.56
C LEU A 662 50.62 -40.52 -3.86
N ASN A 663 49.59 -40.46 -4.71
CA ASN A 663 49.60 -41.12 -6.01
C ASN A 663 50.80 -40.63 -6.86
N TYR A 664 51.03 -39.30 -6.85
CA TYR A 664 52.19 -38.75 -7.56
C TYR A 664 53.51 -39.23 -6.96
N ALA A 665 53.69 -39.26 -5.62
CA ALA A 665 54.87 -39.74 -4.96
C ALA A 665 55.16 -41.23 -5.25
N LEU A 666 54.12 -42.06 -5.23
CA LEU A 666 54.23 -43.48 -5.57
C LEU A 666 54.64 -43.69 -7.03
N SER A 667 54.02 -42.99 -7.95
CA SER A 667 54.32 -43.04 -9.38
C SER A 667 55.75 -42.55 -9.68
N LEU A 668 56.22 -41.45 -9.06
CA LEU A 668 57.59 -40.98 -9.16
C LEU A 668 58.60 -42.04 -8.68
N LEU A 669 58.29 -42.73 -7.60
CA LEU A 669 59.17 -43.76 -7.05
C LEU A 669 59.28 -44.97 -7.99
N GLU A 670 58.18 -45.38 -8.63
CA GLU A 670 58.17 -46.43 -9.63
C GLU A 670 58.93 -46.06 -10.91
N ASN A 671 58.88 -44.78 -11.30
CA ASN A 671 59.63 -44.22 -12.42
C ASN A 671 61.04 -43.75 -12.03
N LYS A 672 61.59 -44.28 -10.92
CA LYS A 672 62.97 -44.12 -10.44
C LYS A 672 63.38 -42.68 -10.06
N ASN A 673 62.43 -41.73 -9.97
CA ASN A 673 62.67 -40.37 -9.50
C ASN A 673 62.53 -40.29 -7.96
N LYS A 674 63.58 -40.74 -7.29
CA LYS A 674 63.58 -40.97 -5.83
C LYS A 674 63.60 -39.64 -5.02
N GLU A 675 64.33 -38.62 -5.50
CA GLU A 675 64.52 -37.35 -4.79
C GLU A 675 63.17 -36.59 -4.71
N LYS A 676 62.50 -36.40 -5.84
CA LYS A 676 61.24 -35.69 -5.90
C LYS A 676 60.11 -36.47 -5.18
N SER A 677 60.13 -37.80 -5.28
CA SER A 677 59.20 -38.64 -4.50
C SER A 677 59.36 -38.46 -3.00
N LYS A 678 60.58 -38.35 -2.49
CA LYS A 678 60.87 -38.13 -1.07
C LYS A 678 60.43 -36.73 -0.61
N GLU A 679 60.67 -35.72 -1.41
CA GLU A 679 60.22 -34.34 -1.13
C GLU A 679 58.68 -34.30 -0.93
N ILE A 680 57.94 -34.89 -1.87
CA ILE A 680 56.47 -34.92 -1.80
C ILE A 680 55.99 -35.76 -0.61
N PHE A 681 56.66 -36.91 -0.31
CA PHE A 681 56.35 -37.72 0.85
C PHE A 681 56.47 -36.95 2.18
N GLU A 682 57.53 -36.17 2.38
CA GLU A 682 57.65 -35.34 3.58
C GLU A 682 56.59 -34.24 3.66
N LYS A 683 56.19 -33.65 2.52
CA LYS A 683 55.08 -32.74 2.44
C LYS A 683 53.77 -33.39 2.85
N VAL A 684 53.48 -34.56 2.31
CA VAL A 684 52.27 -35.33 2.65
C VAL A 684 52.24 -35.68 4.14
N LYS A 685 53.38 -36.10 4.72
CA LYS A 685 53.50 -36.45 6.14
C LYS A 685 53.21 -35.25 7.05
N SER A 686 53.61 -34.07 6.63
CA SER A 686 53.33 -32.80 7.30
C SER A 686 51.83 -32.47 7.22
N LEU A 687 51.24 -32.55 6.03
CA LEU A 687 49.82 -32.27 5.80
C LEU A 687 48.93 -33.27 6.57
N TYR A 688 49.26 -34.54 6.57
CA TYR A 688 48.48 -35.58 7.28
C TYR A 688 48.54 -35.41 8.81
N LYS A 689 49.67 -34.96 9.35
CA LYS A 689 49.76 -34.59 10.77
C LYS A 689 48.96 -33.38 11.15
N GLN A 690 48.77 -32.44 10.22
CA GLN A 690 47.98 -31.24 10.43
C GLN A 690 46.47 -31.48 10.23
N SER A 691 46.11 -32.48 9.39
CA SER A 691 44.72 -32.91 9.21
C SER A 691 44.30 -33.72 10.42
N GLN A 692 43.33 -33.26 11.18
CA GLN A 692 42.65 -34.12 12.16
C GLN A 692 41.98 -35.29 11.38
N ASN A 693 42.09 -36.53 11.87
CA ASN A 693 41.62 -37.76 11.21
C ASN A 693 40.13 -37.75 10.76
N ASN A 694 39.37 -36.73 11.08
CA ASN A 694 37.95 -36.61 10.74
C ASN A 694 37.65 -36.07 9.33
N LEU A 695 38.65 -35.85 8.50
CA LEU A 695 38.50 -35.28 7.14
C LEU A 695 38.45 -36.34 6.03
N PHE A 696 38.73 -37.64 6.33
CA PHE A 696 38.85 -38.70 5.37
C PHE A 696 37.89 -39.85 5.71
N SER A 697 37.41 -40.55 4.67
CA SER A 697 36.68 -41.81 4.85
C SER A 697 37.63 -42.92 5.35
N GLU A 698 37.08 -43.96 5.97
CA GLU A 698 37.89 -45.10 6.44
C GLU A 698 38.76 -45.69 5.34
N SER A 699 38.23 -45.84 4.12
CA SER A 699 38.97 -46.32 2.96
C SER A 699 40.10 -45.40 2.52
N GLU A 700 39.92 -44.08 2.64
CA GLU A 700 40.96 -43.07 2.33
C GLU A 700 42.05 -43.09 3.41
N ILE A 701 41.67 -43.23 4.70
CA ILE A 701 42.64 -43.36 5.80
C ILE A 701 43.49 -44.63 5.60
N GLU A 702 42.84 -45.76 5.32
CA GLU A 702 43.51 -47.01 5.03
C GLU A 702 44.50 -46.85 3.86
N PHE A 703 44.07 -46.24 2.75
CA PHE A 703 44.94 -45.96 1.59
C PHE A 703 46.12 -45.06 1.95
N ILE A 704 45.88 -43.98 2.70
CA ILE A 704 46.92 -43.04 3.12
C ILE A 704 47.98 -43.75 3.99
N GLU A 705 47.54 -44.50 4.99
CA GLU A 705 48.44 -45.21 5.92
C GLU A 705 49.26 -46.27 5.22
N ILE A 706 48.63 -47.13 4.38
CA ILE A 706 49.36 -48.16 3.61
C ILE A 706 50.35 -47.50 2.65
N SER A 707 49.97 -46.41 1.99
CA SER A 707 50.83 -45.68 1.06
C SER A 707 52.04 -45.05 1.75
N LEU A 708 51.80 -44.44 2.92
CA LEU A 708 52.86 -43.87 3.76
C LEU A 708 53.84 -44.97 4.24
N GLN A 709 53.35 -46.09 4.73
CA GLN A 709 54.17 -47.22 5.13
C GLN A 709 54.98 -47.77 3.97
N LYS A 710 54.40 -47.96 2.80
CA LYS A 710 55.08 -48.44 1.57
C LYS A 710 56.23 -47.52 1.16
N LEU A 711 55.98 -46.17 1.16
CA LEU A 711 57.01 -45.18 0.85
C LEU A 711 58.11 -45.13 1.90
N GLU A 712 57.76 -45.15 3.19
CA GLU A 712 58.72 -45.14 4.30
C GLU A 712 59.60 -46.39 4.31
N GLY A 713 59.02 -47.59 4.09
CA GLY A 713 59.73 -48.85 4.00
C GLY A 713 60.71 -48.87 2.84
N LYS A 714 60.37 -48.32 1.67
CA LYS A 714 61.29 -48.22 0.51
C LYS A 714 62.40 -47.19 0.74
N PHE A 715 62.12 -46.02 1.38
CA PHE A 715 63.15 -45.04 1.70
C PHE A 715 64.12 -45.50 2.79
N ASN A 716 63.66 -46.26 3.78
CA ASN A 716 64.51 -46.84 4.83
C ASN A 716 65.44 -47.94 4.31
N LYS A 717 65.02 -48.76 3.32
CA LYS A 717 65.89 -49.72 2.63
C LYS A 717 66.94 -49.06 1.77
N MET A 718 66.84 -47.81 1.44
CA MET A 718 67.81 -47.06 0.63
C MET A 718 68.85 -46.34 1.50
N LYS A 719 68.61 -46.21 2.80
CA LYS A 719 69.56 -45.63 3.76
C LYS A 719 70.55 -46.70 4.30
N LYS A 720 70.25 -47.99 4.10
CA LYS A 720 71.16 -49.13 4.36
C LYS A 720 71.90 -49.52 3.08
#